data_e803aab0e118402769b7bab9bb91b0e9
#
_entry.id   e803aab0e118402769b7bab9bb91b0e9
#
_cell.length_a   1.000
_cell.length_b   1.000
_cell.length_c   1.000
_cell.angle_alpha   90.00
_cell.angle_beta   90.00
_cell.angle_gamma   90.00
#
_symmetry.space_group_name_H-M   'P 1'
#
loop_
_entity.id
_entity.type
_entity.pdbx_description
1 polymer ?
#
loop_
_entity_poly.entity_id
_entity_poly.type
_entity_poly.pdbx_seq_one_letter_code
_entity_poly.pdbx_strand_id
1 'polypeptide(L)'
;MKRTIVAIACAIGCFCVGNAHNVNSLLPQKREKKEVKVGDSETKFVHELMQKMTLTEKIGQLSQYVGGTLLTGPQSGALSDSLFIRGMVGSILNVGGVDNLRKLQEKNMQLSRLKIPILFAFDVIHGYKTIFPTPLAESCTWDLDLMYETSKAAAIEASASGIHWTFAPMVDIARDPRWGRIVEGAGEDTYLACKIAEARVRGFQWNLGKPNSVYACAKHFVAYGAPQAGRDYAPVDISMSTLAEVYLPPFKACVDAGVKTFMSAFNSLNGVPATGNRWLMTNLLRNQWKFQGFVVSDWNAVQELKDHGVAATDEEASLLAFNAGVDMNMTDGLYNRCLEKALREGRVDIKAIDASVERILRAKYALGLFEDPYRFLDSKRERTEVLSNSAMTLARKVATSSMVLLKNSQSTLPLSKHTNRIALIGPLVNNRSEVMGSWKARGEEKDVVTVLEGIKNKLGSGVAINYVQGCDFLDPSTQEFSKAFEAAKQSDVVIAVVGEKALMSGESRSRAVLRLPGQQEALLDTLQKAGKPLVVVLMNGRPLCLEKVDKQADALLEAWFPGTQCGNAVADILFGDAVPAGKLTTSFPLSEGQIPNYYNYKRSGRPGDMPHSSTVRHIDVPNRNLYPFGYGLSYTKFSYGEIQCANEFNVDGTLQVSVDVTNTGGYDGEEIVQLYVADKHASMVRPVKELKGFKKVFIPKGETVRVDFTLNARDLGFWNNEMQYVVEPGIFEIMVGSSSEDLQKKEAIWKGDK
;
A
#
# COMPACT_ATOMS: atom_id res chain seq x y z
N MET A 1 17.28 80.78 -13.70
CA MET A 1 16.18 79.81 -13.73
C MET A 1 16.61 78.59 -12.95
N LYS A 2 16.18 78.50 -11.69
CA LYS A 2 16.54 77.45 -10.77
C LYS A 2 15.46 76.38 -10.89
N ARG A 3 15.83 75.12 -11.19
CA ARG A 3 14.95 73.96 -11.12
C ARG A 3 15.02 73.39 -9.73
N THR A 4 13.92 73.42 -9.01
CA THR A 4 13.73 72.82 -7.72
C THR A 4 13.37 71.35 -7.98
N ILE A 5 14.19 70.39 -7.51
CA ILE A 5 13.91 68.94 -7.50
C ILE A 5 13.26 68.65 -6.14
N VAL A 6 12.00 68.27 -6.17
CA VAL A 6 11.30 67.74 -5.03
C VAL A 6 11.61 66.23 -4.97
N ALA A 7 12.34 65.79 -3.95
CA ALA A 7 12.58 64.38 -3.66
C ALA A 7 11.37 63.84 -2.88
N ILE A 8 10.58 63.00 -3.52
CA ILE A 8 9.58 62.17 -2.86
C ILE A 8 10.29 60.91 -2.28
N ALA A 9 10.50 60.92 -0.98
CA ALA A 9 10.96 59.71 -0.28
C ALA A 9 9.78 58.71 -0.17
N CYS A 10 9.76 57.73 -1.03
CA CYS A 10 8.91 56.52 -0.81
C CYS A 10 9.51 55.72 0.31
N ALA A 11 8.92 55.81 1.48
CA ALA A 11 9.14 54.84 2.55
C ALA A 11 8.48 53.51 2.18
N ILE A 12 9.27 52.59 1.62
CA ILE A 12 8.89 51.21 1.48
C ILE A 12 9.11 50.59 2.88
N GLY A 13 8.05 50.60 3.71
CA GLY A 13 8.01 49.82 4.90
C GLY A 13 7.98 48.32 4.52
N CYS A 14 9.06 47.61 4.80
CA CYS A 14 9.09 46.17 4.82
C CYS A 14 8.12 45.66 5.88
N PHE A 15 6.88 45.39 5.51
CA PHE A 15 6.01 44.47 6.25
C PHE A 15 6.27 43.06 5.80
N CYS A 16 7.41 42.51 6.17
CA CYS A 16 7.62 41.07 6.28
C CYS A 16 7.23 40.62 7.68
N VAL A 17 5.95 40.74 8.03
CA VAL A 17 5.35 39.90 9.06
C VAL A 17 4.69 38.75 8.28
N GLY A 18 5.48 37.71 8.04
CA GLY A 18 4.94 36.43 7.63
C GLY A 18 4.00 35.97 8.74
N ASN A 19 2.71 36.05 8.49
CA ASN A 19 1.74 35.23 9.20
C ASN A 19 2.13 33.79 8.92
N ALA A 20 2.93 33.21 9.81
CA ALA A 20 3.00 31.77 9.96
C ALA A 20 1.56 31.35 10.26
N HIS A 21 0.82 30.93 9.24
CA HIS A 21 -0.48 30.32 9.40
C HIS A 21 -0.32 29.23 10.44
N ASN A 22 -1.00 29.41 11.52
CA ASN A 22 -1.00 28.50 12.66
C ASN A 22 -1.76 27.23 12.22
N VAL A 23 -1.07 26.34 11.49
CA VAL A 23 -1.58 25.04 11.08
C VAL A 23 -1.59 24.12 12.32
N ASN A 24 -2.18 24.62 13.41
CA ASN A 24 -2.07 24.00 14.73
C ASN A 24 -2.96 22.78 14.93
N SER A 25 -3.45 22.13 13.88
CA SER A 25 -4.04 20.80 14.00
C SER A 25 -4.32 20.19 12.63
N LEU A 26 -3.31 19.68 11.99
CA LEU A 26 -3.49 18.85 10.78
C LEU A 26 -3.99 17.44 11.14
N LEU A 27 -5.07 17.27 11.82
CA LEU A 27 -5.99 16.15 12.02
C LEU A 27 -6.57 16.16 13.45
N PRO A 28 -7.80 15.72 13.69
CA PRO A 28 -8.41 15.73 15.03
C PRO A 28 -7.57 14.90 16.01
N GLN A 29 -7.21 15.53 17.13
CA GLN A 29 -6.47 14.85 18.19
C GLN A 29 -7.37 13.76 18.80
N LYS A 30 -7.06 12.50 18.56
CA LYS A 30 -7.60 11.41 19.37
C LYS A 30 -6.98 11.47 20.78
N ARG A 31 -7.81 11.20 21.76
CA ARG A 31 -7.56 11.13 23.21
C ARG A 31 -6.10 10.99 23.64
N GLU A 32 -5.72 11.73 24.67
CA GLU A 32 -4.42 11.73 25.32
C GLU A 32 -3.78 10.32 25.37
N LYS A 33 -2.71 10.15 24.58
CA LYS A 33 -1.82 9.01 24.77
C LYS A 33 -1.03 9.26 26.05
N LYS A 34 -1.06 8.32 27.01
CA LYS A 34 -0.08 8.29 28.08
C LYS A 34 1.30 8.40 27.45
N GLU A 35 2.05 9.44 27.77
CA GLU A 35 3.46 9.53 27.43
C GLU A 35 4.12 8.23 27.91
N VAL A 36 4.68 7.47 26.97
CA VAL A 36 5.56 6.37 27.33
C VAL A 36 6.81 7.03 27.88
N LYS A 37 6.96 7.05 29.21
CA LYS A 37 8.21 7.47 29.86
C LYS A 37 9.31 6.55 29.29
N VAL A 38 10.20 7.14 28.48
CA VAL A 38 11.46 6.50 28.10
C VAL A 38 12.17 6.12 29.39
N GLY A 39 12.54 4.84 29.55
CA GLY A 39 13.15 4.37 30.79
C GLY A 39 14.44 5.12 31.08
N ASP A 40 14.67 5.52 32.30
CA ASP A 40 15.88 6.25 32.72
C ASP A 40 17.17 5.49 32.32
N SER A 41 17.12 4.15 32.28
CA SER A 41 18.23 3.29 31.90
C SER A 41 18.60 3.39 30.40
N GLU A 42 17.62 3.44 29.49
CA GLU A 42 17.83 3.61 28.05
C GLU A 42 18.47 4.97 27.76
N THR A 43 17.88 6.04 28.30
CA THR A 43 18.38 7.40 28.10
C THR A 43 19.82 7.53 28.61
N LYS A 44 20.11 7.00 29.79
CA LYS A 44 21.46 7.01 30.36
C LYS A 44 22.46 6.25 29.48
N PHE A 45 22.10 5.02 29.07
CA PHE A 45 22.97 4.19 28.24
C PHE A 45 23.29 4.88 26.89
N VAL A 46 22.27 5.37 26.20
CA VAL A 46 22.45 6.01 24.89
C VAL A 46 23.31 7.26 25.01
N HIS A 47 23.08 8.12 26.01
CA HIS A 47 23.91 9.31 26.23
C HIS A 47 25.36 8.97 26.58
N GLU A 48 25.61 8.00 27.43
CA GLU A 48 26.98 7.56 27.78
C GLU A 48 27.72 6.98 26.56
N LEU A 49 26.99 6.26 25.69
CA LEU A 49 27.56 5.76 24.43
C LEU A 49 27.91 6.90 23.49
N MET A 50 26.99 7.87 23.30
CA MET A 50 27.20 9.02 22.43
C MET A 50 28.39 9.90 22.86
N GLN A 51 28.65 10.02 24.18
CA GLN A 51 29.82 10.72 24.70
C GLN A 51 31.16 10.05 24.31
N LYS A 52 31.16 8.74 24.08
CA LYS A 52 32.34 7.97 23.66
C LYS A 52 32.59 7.98 22.15
N MET A 53 31.56 8.36 21.37
CA MET A 53 31.59 8.35 19.91
C MET A 53 32.39 9.53 19.35
N THR A 54 33.27 9.24 18.38
CA THR A 54 33.85 10.27 17.50
C THR A 54 32.78 10.81 16.55
N LEU A 55 33.04 11.97 15.95
CA LEU A 55 32.14 12.54 14.93
C LEU A 55 31.93 11.57 13.74
N THR A 56 33.00 10.94 13.27
CA THR A 56 32.92 9.94 12.18
C THR A 56 32.01 8.77 12.54
N GLU A 57 32.12 8.24 13.77
CA GLU A 57 31.24 7.16 14.24
C GLU A 57 29.77 7.61 14.37
N LYS A 58 29.53 8.86 14.81
CA LYS A 58 28.18 9.45 14.85
C LYS A 58 27.57 9.52 13.46
N ILE A 59 28.27 10.11 12.49
CA ILE A 59 27.81 10.21 11.11
C ILE A 59 27.65 8.82 10.48
N GLY A 60 28.52 7.87 10.84
CA GLY A 60 28.41 6.49 10.38
C GLY A 60 27.09 5.80 10.74
N GLN A 61 26.48 6.14 11.91
CA GLN A 61 25.17 5.60 12.27
C GLN A 61 24.04 6.14 11.37
N LEU A 62 24.24 7.27 10.71
CA LEU A 62 23.28 7.90 9.80
C LEU A 62 23.35 7.35 8.37
N SER A 63 24.05 6.25 8.14
CA SER A 63 24.26 5.69 6.80
C SER A 63 23.81 4.25 6.72
N GLN A 64 23.08 3.95 5.64
CA GLN A 64 22.63 2.61 5.28
C GLN A 64 23.30 2.18 3.97
N TYR A 65 23.81 0.97 3.94
CA TYR A 65 24.48 0.38 2.79
C TYR A 65 23.78 -0.87 2.29
N VAL A 66 24.04 -1.20 1.02
CA VAL A 66 23.58 -2.47 0.42
C VAL A 66 24.59 -3.57 0.75
N GLY A 67 24.13 -4.71 1.17
CA GLY A 67 24.98 -5.90 1.33
C GLY A 67 25.29 -6.56 -0.01
N GLY A 68 26.41 -7.27 -0.11
CA GLY A 68 27.02 -7.73 -1.36
C GLY A 68 26.30 -8.75 -2.22
N THR A 69 25.07 -9.20 -1.87
CA THR A 69 24.25 -10.10 -2.71
C THR A 69 22.82 -9.57 -2.75
N LEU A 70 22.48 -8.93 -3.86
CA LEU A 70 21.17 -8.32 -4.04
C LEU A 70 20.11 -9.35 -4.41
N LEU A 71 18.99 -9.23 -3.73
CA LEU A 71 17.76 -9.94 -4.09
C LEU A 71 16.74 -8.99 -4.73
N THR A 72 16.84 -7.68 -4.47
CA THR A 72 15.95 -6.64 -5.00
C THR A 72 16.72 -5.31 -5.16
N GLY A 73 16.35 -4.49 -6.13
CA GLY A 73 16.92 -3.15 -6.36
C GLY A 73 18.24 -3.11 -7.16
N PRO A 74 18.75 -1.90 -7.49
CA PRO A 74 20.00 -1.72 -8.22
C PRO A 74 21.25 -2.10 -7.39
N GLN A 75 22.35 -2.45 -8.05
CA GLN A 75 23.58 -2.92 -7.39
C GLN A 75 24.47 -1.77 -6.95
N SER A 76 25.03 -1.85 -5.74
CA SER A 76 26.10 -0.99 -5.25
C SER A 76 27.33 -1.81 -4.82
N GLY A 77 28.49 -1.14 -4.72
CA GLY A 77 29.78 -1.80 -4.45
C GLY A 77 29.84 -2.53 -3.11
N ALA A 78 30.77 -3.50 -3.01
CA ALA A 78 30.99 -4.28 -1.80
C ALA A 78 31.41 -3.42 -0.61
N LEU A 79 30.90 -3.76 0.60
CA LEU A 79 31.30 -3.14 1.86
C LEU A 79 32.77 -3.42 2.16
N SER A 80 33.61 -2.38 2.26
CA SER A 80 35.00 -2.49 2.59
C SER A 80 35.24 -2.62 4.11
N ASP A 81 36.32 -3.30 4.52
CA ASP A 81 36.68 -3.41 5.92
C ASP A 81 36.93 -2.05 6.57
N SER A 82 37.40 -1.08 5.80
CA SER A 82 37.61 0.30 6.24
C SER A 82 36.35 0.96 6.80
N LEU A 83 35.17 0.67 6.24
CA LEU A 83 33.93 1.21 6.75
C LEU A 83 33.61 0.68 8.16
N PHE A 84 33.84 -0.60 8.40
CA PHE A 84 33.64 -1.21 9.73
C PHE A 84 34.66 -0.69 10.75
N ILE A 85 35.96 -0.66 10.39
CA ILE A 85 37.02 -0.14 11.26
C ILE A 85 36.74 1.29 11.71
N ARG A 86 36.24 2.12 10.82
CA ARG A 86 35.87 3.52 11.09
C ARG A 86 34.52 3.70 11.76
N GLY A 87 33.77 2.63 12.00
CA GLY A 87 32.40 2.69 12.58
C GLY A 87 31.37 3.41 11.70
N MET A 88 31.54 3.32 10.37
CA MET A 88 30.75 4.06 9.38
C MET A 88 29.54 3.29 8.87
N VAL A 89 29.16 2.16 9.49
CA VAL A 89 28.05 1.32 9.06
C VAL A 89 26.94 1.33 10.11
N GLY A 90 25.90 2.13 9.90
CA GLY A 90 24.73 2.21 10.77
C GLY A 90 23.73 1.10 10.51
N SER A 91 23.47 0.83 9.23
CA SER A 91 22.51 -0.16 8.74
C SER A 91 22.99 -0.82 7.46
N ILE A 92 22.50 -2.05 7.21
CA ILE A 92 22.68 -2.77 5.93
C ILE A 92 21.32 -3.29 5.49
N LEU A 93 21.01 -3.12 4.20
CA LEU A 93 19.78 -3.63 3.58
C LEU A 93 20.04 -4.72 2.54
N ASN A 94 18.99 -5.48 2.23
CA ASN A 94 18.94 -6.49 1.16
C ASN A 94 19.92 -7.66 1.29
N VAL A 95 20.32 -7.99 2.49
CA VAL A 95 21.00 -9.27 2.82
C VAL A 95 20.04 -10.11 3.64
N GLY A 96 19.93 -11.38 3.33
CA GLY A 96 19.05 -12.28 4.06
C GLY A 96 19.74 -13.61 4.40
N GLY A 97 19.17 -14.27 5.41
CA GLY A 97 19.66 -15.53 5.96
C GLY A 97 20.64 -15.34 7.10
N VAL A 98 20.40 -16.12 8.15
CA VAL A 98 21.12 -16.01 9.43
C VAL A 98 22.63 -16.08 9.26
N ASP A 99 23.15 -17.00 8.44
CA ASP A 99 24.59 -17.18 8.28
C ASP A 99 25.29 -15.97 7.63
N ASN A 100 24.65 -15.34 6.64
CA ASN A 100 25.19 -14.17 5.95
C ASN A 100 25.18 -12.95 6.87
N LEU A 101 24.07 -12.73 7.58
CA LEU A 101 23.93 -11.61 8.51
C LEU A 101 24.84 -11.77 9.73
N ARG A 102 25.02 -13.01 10.21
CA ARG A 102 25.96 -13.32 11.29
C ARG A 102 27.40 -12.92 10.92
N LYS A 103 27.87 -13.29 9.73
CA LYS A 103 29.21 -12.90 9.23
C LYS A 103 29.41 -11.39 9.21
N LEU A 104 28.39 -10.63 8.77
CA LEU A 104 28.45 -9.17 8.74
C LEU A 104 28.47 -8.57 10.15
N GLN A 105 27.66 -9.10 11.06
CA GLN A 105 27.62 -8.64 12.44
C GLN A 105 28.91 -8.98 13.18
N GLU A 106 29.44 -10.21 13.04
CA GLU A 106 30.73 -10.64 13.60
C GLU A 106 31.86 -9.74 13.11
N LYS A 107 31.92 -9.47 11.80
CA LYS A 107 32.89 -8.56 11.21
C LYS A 107 32.83 -7.17 11.83
N ASN A 108 31.63 -6.62 11.99
CA ASN A 108 31.44 -5.33 12.64
C ASN A 108 31.88 -5.36 14.12
N MET A 109 31.50 -6.41 14.86
CA MET A 109 31.85 -6.55 16.27
C MET A 109 33.33 -6.77 16.50
N GLN A 110 34.05 -7.33 15.51
CA GLN A 110 35.51 -7.52 15.57
C GLN A 110 36.29 -6.24 15.21
N LEU A 111 35.86 -5.55 14.16
CA LEU A 111 36.63 -4.45 13.57
C LEU A 111 36.29 -3.08 14.14
N SER A 112 35.04 -2.81 14.55
CA SER A 112 34.66 -1.49 15.04
C SER A 112 35.04 -1.27 16.50
N ARG A 113 35.50 -0.06 16.82
CA ARG A 113 35.99 0.32 18.16
C ARG A 113 34.88 0.22 19.24
N LEU A 114 33.71 0.77 18.97
CA LEU A 114 32.60 0.84 19.95
C LEU A 114 31.63 -0.35 19.85
N LYS A 115 31.82 -1.22 18.88
CA LYS A 115 31.01 -2.42 18.69
C LYS A 115 29.51 -2.14 18.69
N ILE A 116 29.09 -1.04 18.04
CA ILE A 116 27.67 -0.69 17.88
C ILE A 116 27.05 -1.64 16.84
N PRO A 117 26.03 -2.43 17.19
CA PRO A 117 25.44 -3.41 16.28
C PRO A 117 24.86 -2.80 15.01
N ILE A 118 24.93 -3.53 13.90
CA ILE A 118 24.31 -3.15 12.62
C ILE A 118 22.81 -3.39 12.72
N LEU A 119 22.01 -2.48 12.13
CA LEU A 119 20.59 -2.65 11.91
C LEU A 119 20.36 -3.28 10.52
N PHE A 120 19.80 -4.48 10.45
CA PHE A 120 19.53 -5.17 9.19
C PHE A 120 18.11 -4.91 8.70
N ALA A 121 17.99 -4.48 7.44
CA ALA A 121 16.73 -4.11 6.81
C ALA A 121 16.45 -4.90 5.53
N PHE A 122 15.16 -5.07 5.19
CA PHE A 122 14.73 -5.74 3.97
C PHE A 122 13.35 -5.24 3.52
N ASP A 123 13.05 -5.31 2.21
CA ASP A 123 11.72 -5.04 1.66
C ASP A 123 10.82 -6.27 1.83
N VAL A 124 10.09 -6.33 2.95
CA VAL A 124 9.13 -7.39 3.26
C VAL A 124 7.72 -6.83 3.02
N ILE A 125 7.37 -6.62 1.75
CA ILE A 125 6.14 -5.89 1.37
C ILE A 125 4.88 -6.74 1.57
N HIS A 126 4.91 -8.00 1.11
CA HIS A 126 3.80 -8.95 1.24
C HIS A 126 4.28 -10.38 1.54
N GLY A 127 5.20 -10.50 2.46
CA GLY A 127 5.81 -11.75 2.89
C GLY A 127 7.32 -11.74 2.72
N TYR A 128 8.00 -12.65 3.41
CA TYR A 128 9.45 -12.77 3.32
C TYR A 128 9.86 -13.99 2.47
N LYS A 129 9.46 -15.20 2.88
CA LYS A 129 9.66 -16.45 2.15
C LYS A 129 8.33 -17.06 1.74
N THR A 130 7.37 -17.13 2.65
CA THR A 130 5.96 -17.32 2.32
C THR A 130 5.45 -16.01 1.71
N ILE A 131 5.12 -16.05 0.42
CA ILE A 131 4.61 -14.88 -0.29
C ILE A 131 3.10 -14.90 -0.25
N PHE A 132 2.53 -13.90 0.45
CA PHE A 132 1.11 -13.61 0.50
C PHE A 132 0.65 -12.91 -0.79
N PRO A 133 -0.64 -12.76 -1.03
CA PRO A 133 -1.12 -11.88 -2.10
C PRO A 133 -0.51 -10.48 -2.02
N THR A 134 -0.36 -9.83 -3.17
CA THR A 134 0.12 -8.44 -3.19
C THR A 134 -0.78 -7.54 -2.35
N PRO A 135 -0.29 -6.42 -1.81
CA PRO A 135 -1.07 -5.56 -0.92
C PRO A 135 -2.41 -5.08 -1.51
N LEU A 136 -2.45 -4.78 -2.81
CA LEU A 136 -3.69 -4.43 -3.50
C LEU A 136 -4.69 -5.61 -3.49
N ALA A 137 -4.22 -6.83 -3.71
CA ALA A 137 -5.04 -8.04 -3.60
C ALA A 137 -5.53 -8.22 -2.17
N GLU A 138 -4.62 -8.18 -1.19
CA GLU A 138 -4.94 -8.36 0.22
C GLU A 138 -5.98 -7.33 0.70
N SER A 139 -5.91 -6.09 0.22
CA SER A 139 -6.89 -5.05 0.56
C SER A 139 -8.33 -5.42 0.17
N CYS A 140 -8.50 -6.19 -0.92
CA CYS A 140 -9.81 -6.68 -1.37
C CYS A 140 -10.47 -7.67 -0.40
N THR A 141 -9.76 -8.18 0.61
CA THR A 141 -10.38 -8.98 1.69
C THR A 141 -11.26 -8.16 2.61
N TRP A 142 -11.01 -6.85 2.74
CA TRP A 142 -11.62 -5.93 3.72
C TRP A 142 -11.57 -6.47 5.16
N ASP A 143 -10.59 -7.32 5.45
CA ASP A 143 -10.42 -8.05 6.71
C ASP A 143 -9.14 -7.59 7.41
N LEU A 144 -9.30 -6.67 8.37
CA LEU A 144 -8.17 -6.06 9.07
C LEU A 144 -7.41 -7.06 9.95
N ASP A 145 -8.09 -8.09 10.45
CA ASP A 145 -7.46 -9.13 11.26
C ASP A 145 -6.57 -10.04 10.39
N LEU A 146 -7.01 -10.35 9.16
CA LEU A 146 -6.15 -11.06 8.20
C LEU A 146 -4.90 -10.25 7.85
N MET A 147 -5.04 -8.94 7.61
CA MET A 147 -3.91 -8.05 7.28
C MET A 147 -2.93 -7.88 8.46
N TYR A 148 -3.44 -7.91 9.69
CA TYR A 148 -2.60 -7.98 10.89
C TYR A 148 -1.83 -9.31 10.94
N GLU A 149 -2.51 -10.46 10.77
CA GLU A 149 -1.90 -11.78 10.85
C GLU A 149 -0.87 -12.03 9.72
N THR A 150 -1.11 -11.57 8.49
CA THR A 150 -0.13 -11.66 7.39
C THR A 150 1.12 -10.84 7.67
N SER A 151 0.97 -9.60 8.14
CA SER A 151 2.09 -8.74 8.50
C SER A 151 2.88 -9.32 9.68
N LYS A 152 2.20 -9.93 10.66
CA LYS A 152 2.83 -10.63 11.78
C LYS A 152 3.56 -11.89 11.33
N ALA A 153 2.97 -12.70 10.44
CA ALA A 153 3.64 -13.88 9.88
C ALA A 153 4.90 -13.49 9.08
N ALA A 154 4.80 -12.44 8.26
CA ALA A 154 5.93 -11.88 7.54
C ALA A 154 7.04 -11.37 8.49
N ALA A 155 6.67 -10.73 9.60
CA ALA A 155 7.62 -10.28 10.62
C ALA A 155 8.31 -11.46 11.34
N ILE A 156 7.58 -12.53 11.63
CA ILE A 156 8.14 -13.74 12.24
C ILE A 156 9.19 -14.37 11.31
N GLU A 157 8.85 -14.58 10.02
CA GLU A 157 9.79 -15.15 9.06
C GLU A 157 11.02 -14.27 8.82
N ALA A 158 10.81 -12.96 8.62
CA ALA A 158 11.89 -12.00 8.42
C ALA A 158 12.83 -11.94 9.63
N SER A 159 12.27 -11.83 10.84
CA SER A 159 13.06 -11.80 12.08
C SER A 159 13.77 -13.13 12.36
N ALA A 160 13.16 -14.27 12.03
CA ALA A 160 13.79 -15.59 12.13
C ALA A 160 14.99 -15.72 11.17
N SER A 161 15.01 -14.96 10.07
CA SER A 161 16.10 -14.86 9.12
C SER A 161 17.08 -13.72 9.42
N GLY A 162 16.95 -13.08 10.60
CA GLY A 162 17.90 -12.07 11.09
C GLY A 162 17.56 -10.61 10.73
N ILE A 163 16.40 -10.33 10.15
CA ILE A 163 15.97 -8.97 9.79
C ILE A 163 15.39 -8.27 11.02
N HIS A 164 15.75 -7.00 11.20
CA HIS A 164 15.31 -6.15 12.30
C HIS A 164 14.23 -5.16 11.89
N TRP A 165 14.20 -4.77 10.60
CA TRP A 165 13.46 -3.65 10.08
C TRP A 165 12.97 -3.93 8.66
N THR A 166 11.68 -3.68 8.39
CA THR A 166 11.10 -3.79 7.04
C THR A 166 10.74 -2.42 6.48
N PHE A 167 10.84 -2.26 5.15
CA PHE A 167 10.36 -1.08 4.43
C PHE A 167 8.89 -1.23 4.01
N ALA A 168 8.04 -1.56 4.98
CA ALA A 168 6.59 -1.72 4.86
C ALA A 168 5.90 -1.26 6.15
N PRO A 169 4.62 -0.81 6.07
CA PRO A 169 3.74 -0.81 4.91
C PRO A 169 3.94 0.37 3.95
N MET A 170 3.68 0.13 2.66
CA MET A 170 3.44 1.20 1.69
C MET A 170 2.00 1.67 1.87
N VAL A 171 1.80 2.98 2.07
CA VAL A 171 0.50 3.57 2.40
C VAL A 171 0.11 4.72 1.47
N ASP A 172 0.74 4.80 0.31
CA ASP A 172 0.38 5.76 -0.73
C ASP A 172 -1.01 5.45 -1.30
N ILE A 173 -1.86 6.47 -1.37
CA ILE A 173 -3.14 6.39 -2.07
C ILE A 173 -2.89 6.47 -3.57
N ALA A 174 -3.41 5.52 -4.34
CA ALA A 174 -3.26 5.45 -5.78
C ALA A 174 -4.61 5.57 -6.50
N ARG A 175 -4.78 6.65 -7.28
CA ARG A 175 -5.99 6.96 -8.07
C ARG A 175 -5.76 6.86 -9.58
N ASP A 176 -4.54 6.54 -9.97
CA ASP A 176 -4.12 6.36 -11.36
C ASP A 176 -3.53 4.96 -11.54
N PRO A 177 -4.28 4.01 -12.15
CA PRO A 177 -3.81 2.64 -12.35
C PRO A 177 -2.64 2.52 -13.33
N ARG A 178 -2.25 3.61 -14.02
CA ARG A 178 -1.03 3.63 -14.85
C ARG A 178 0.22 3.60 -13.98
N TRP A 179 0.15 4.06 -12.73
CA TRP A 179 1.25 3.99 -11.78
C TRP A 179 1.50 2.54 -11.35
N GLY A 180 2.74 2.05 -11.57
CA GLY A 180 3.09 0.65 -11.33
C GLY A 180 3.00 0.24 -9.87
N ARG A 181 3.30 1.15 -8.95
CA ARG A 181 3.34 0.87 -7.51
C ARG A 181 1.96 0.81 -6.85
N ILE A 182 0.87 1.01 -7.59
CA ILE A 182 -0.49 0.74 -7.09
C ILE A 182 -0.62 -0.66 -6.50
N VAL A 183 0.10 -1.65 -7.02
CA VAL A 183 0.12 -3.04 -6.54
C VAL A 183 0.59 -3.17 -5.08
N GLU A 184 1.37 -2.19 -4.59
CA GLU A 184 1.98 -2.20 -3.24
C GLU A 184 1.08 -1.62 -2.16
N GLY A 185 -0.01 -0.94 -2.53
CA GLY A 185 -0.88 -0.17 -1.64
C GLY A 185 -2.26 -0.77 -1.43
N ALA A 186 -3.15 0.02 -0.83
CA ALA A 186 -4.52 -0.35 -0.49
C ALA A 186 -5.57 0.21 -1.47
N GLY A 187 -5.15 0.73 -2.63
CA GLY A 187 -6.05 1.28 -3.64
C GLY A 187 -6.34 2.79 -3.47
N GLU A 188 -7.57 3.20 -3.75
CA GLU A 188 -7.93 4.62 -3.98
C GLU A 188 -8.55 5.33 -2.78
N ASP A 189 -9.00 4.58 -1.74
CA ASP A 189 -9.76 5.12 -0.62
C ASP A 189 -8.91 5.42 0.61
N THR A 190 -9.04 6.64 1.11
CA THR A 190 -8.27 7.13 2.26
C THR A 190 -8.69 6.48 3.59
N TYR A 191 -9.99 6.27 3.82
CA TYR A 191 -10.48 5.69 5.08
C TYR A 191 -10.04 4.24 5.23
N LEU A 192 -10.26 3.44 4.19
CA LEU A 192 -9.83 2.03 4.15
C LEU A 192 -8.31 1.91 4.31
N ALA A 193 -7.54 2.74 3.59
CA ALA A 193 -6.08 2.75 3.68
C ALA A 193 -5.58 3.11 5.08
N CYS A 194 -6.22 4.04 5.80
CA CYS A 194 -5.90 4.32 7.20
C CYS A 194 -6.08 3.10 8.09
N LYS A 195 -7.16 2.35 7.92
CA LYS A 195 -7.44 1.14 8.71
C LYS A 195 -6.45 0.01 8.41
N ILE A 196 -6.13 -0.18 7.14
CA ILE A 196 -5.14 -1.16 6.69
C ILE A 196 -3.74 -0.79 7.21
N ALA A 197 -3.36 0.49 7.13
CA ALA A 197 -2.09 0.99 7.65
C ALA A 197 -1.92 0.71 9.15
N GLU A 198 -2.97 0.98 9.96
CA GLU A 198 -2.98 0.65 11.39
C GLU A 198 -2.78 -0.86 11.63
N ALA A 199 -3.52 -1.71 10.91
CA ALA A 199 -3.44 -3.16 11.06
C ALA A 199 -2.05 -3.69 10.72
N ARG A 200 -1.46 -3.26 9.59
CA ARG A 200 -0.15 -3.69 9.13
C ARG A 200 0.99 -3.23 10.04
N VAL A 201 0.98 -1.98 10.50
CA VAL A 201 1.98 -1.50 11.48
C VAL A 201 1.93 -2.32 12.75
N ARG A 202 0.73 -2.59 13.29
CA ARG A 202 0.57 -3.42 14.48
C ARG A 202 1.01 -4.86 14.23
N GLY A 203 0.75 -5.41 13.04
CA GLY A 203 1.17 -6.76 12.65
C GLY A 203 2.70 -6.88 12.60
N PHE A 204 3.42 -6.01 11.87
CA PHE A 204 4.88 -6.04 11.82
C PHE A 204 5.52 -5.83 13.20
N GLN A 205 4.94 -4.96 14.02
CA GLN A 205 5.45 -4.56 15.33
C GLN A 205 4.75 -5.27 16.51
N TRP A 206 4.08 -6.41 16.28
CA TRP A 206 3.18 -7.08 17.22
C TRP A 206 3.79 -7.39 18.60
N ASN A 207 5.11 -7.55 18.69
CA ASN A 207 5.84 -7.91 19.90
C ASN A 207 7.22 -7.23 19.97
N LEU A 208 7.22 -5.89 19.79
CA LEU A 208 8.46 -5.11 19.77
C LEU A 208 9.35 -5.38 20.99
N GLY A 209 10.65 -5.46 20.75
CA GLY A 209 11.66 -5.82 21.75
C GLY A 209 11.90 -7.31 21.89
N LYS A 210 11.11 -8.17 21.22
CA LYS A 210 11.36 -9.60 21.10
C LYS A 210 11.84 -9.95 19.69
N PRO A 211 12.69 -10.98 19.52
CA PRO A 211 13.29 -11.31 18.22
C PRO A 211 12.30 -12.04 17.27
N ASN A 212 11.01 -11.79 17.36
CA ASN A 212 9.96 -12.33 16.49
C ASN A 212 9.06 -11.24 15.90
N SER A 213 9.52 -10.00 15.92
CA SER A 213 8.88 -8.85 15.30
C SER A 213 9.94 -7.97 14.64
N VAL A 214 9.54 -7.07 13.76
CA VAL A 214 10.41 -6.14 13.06
C VAL A 214 9.87 -4.71 13.18
N TYR A 215 10.73 -3.72 13.02
CA TYR A 215 10.28 -2.35 12.84
C TYR A 215 9.58 -2.19 11.51
N ALA A 216 8.42 -1.55 11.51
CA ALA A 216 7.70 -1.10 10.32
C ALA A 216 8.24 0.26 9.84
N CYS A 217 8.09 0.52 8.54
CA CYS A 217 8.43 1.77 7.89
C CYS A 217 7.27 2.25 7.03
N ALA A 218 6.64 3.37 7.42
CA ALA A 218 5.61 3.98 6.60
C ALA A 218 6.25 4.67 5.38
N LYS A 219 5.85 4.26 4.18
CA LYS A 219 6.41 4.78 2.93
C LYS A 219 5.35 5.04 1.87
N HIS A 220 5.56 5.93 0.93
CA HIS A 220 6.67 6.89 0.80
C HIS A 220 6.17 8.29 1.16
N PHE A 221 6.78 8.94 2.12
CA PHE A 221 6.25 10.19 2.69
C PHE A 221 6.67 11.41 1.85
N VAL A 222 5.78 12.02 1.02
CA VAL A 222 4.35 11.82 0.90
C VAL A 222 3.85 12.09 -0.53
N ALA A 223 2.64 11.64 -0.80
CA ALA A 223 1.87 11.86 -2.03
C ALA A 223 2.48 11.20 -3.29
N TYR A 224 3.33 10.21 -3.13
CA TYR A 224 3.97 9.53 -4.24
C TYR A 224 2.97 8.76 -5.13
N GLY A 225 1.80 8.39 -4.61
CA GLY A 225 0.70 7.77 -5.36
C GLY A 225 -0.10 8.72 -6.27
N ALA A 226 0.30 10.01 -6.38
CA ALA A 226 -0.31 11.00 -7.25
C ALA A 226 0.65 11.52 -8.36
N PRO A 227 1.51 10.69 -8.96
CA PRO A 227 2.49 11.17 -9.93
C PRO A 227 1.78 11.61 -11.22
N GLN A 228 2.26 12.67 -11.85
CA GLN A 228 1.69 13.16 -13.10
C GLN A 228 1.63 12.08 -14.17
N ALA A 229 0.44 11.85 -14.72
CA ALA A 229 0.14 10.84 -15.74
C ALA A 229 0.49 9.39 -15.32
N GLY A 230 0.47 9.08 -14.02
CA GLY A 230 0.81 7.76 -13.50
C GLY A 230 2.26 7.35 -13.73
N ARG A 231 3.16 8.28 -14.07
CA ARG A 231 4.57 8.00 -14.32
C ARG A 231 5.33 8.00 -13.01
N ASP A 232 5.94 6.88 -12.71
CA ASP A 232 6.77 6.75 -11.51
C ASP A 232 7.84 7.84 -11.43
N TYR A 233 8.13 8.34 -10.23
CA TYR A 233 9.06 9.45 -9.93
C TYR A 233 8.62 10.84 -10.44
N ALA A 234 7.50 10.95 -11.17
CA ALA A 234 7.04 12.23 -11.69
C ALA A 234 6.66 13.22 -10.58
N PRO A 235 6.75 14.53 -10.83
CA PRO A 235 6.30 15.56 -9.90
C PRO A 235 4.83 15.39 -9.49
N VAL A 236 4.50 15.92 -8.32
CA VAL A 236 3.13 15.96 -7.77
C VAL A 236 2.78 17.40 -7.45
N ASP A 237 1.76 17.94 -8.14
CA ASP A 237 1.20 19.26 -7.89
C ASP A 237 -0.27 19.11 -7.49
N ILE A 238 -0.56 19.30 -6.22
CA ILE A 238 -1.91 19.15 -5.64
C ILE A 238 -2.19 20.25 -4.63
N SER A 239 -3.46 20.59 -4.45
CA SER A 239 -3.84 21.55 -3.42
C SER A 239 -3.51 21.04 -2.02
N MET A 240 -3.26 21.96 -1.07
CA MET A 240 -3.02 21.60 0.32
C MET A 240 -4.22 20.89 0.96
N SER A 241 -5.46 21.23 0.58
CA SER A 241 -6.65 20.51 1.02
C SER A 241 -6.68 19.06 0.51
N THR A 242 -6.34 18.83 -0.76
CA THR A 242 -6.21 17.46 -1.30
C THR A 242 -5.11 16.68 -0.59
N LEU A 243 -3.97 17.29 -0.34
CA LEU A 243 -2.88 16.66 0.43
C LEU A 243 -3.37 16.24 1.83
N ALA A 244 -4.05 17.14 2.54
CA ALA A 244 -4.52 16.94 3.91
C ALA A 244 -5.68 15.94 4.01
N GLU A 245 -6.58 15.89 3.01
CA GLU A 245 -7.76 15.00 3.03
C GLU A 245 -7.47 13.61 2.46
N VAL A 246 -6.51 13.47 1.56
CA VAL A 246 -6.30 12.23 0.81
C VAL A 246 -4.98 11.55 1.15
N TYR A 247 -3.86 12.25 1.04
CA TYR A 247 -2.54 11.61 1.06
C TYR A 247 -1.87 11.58 2.43
N LEU A 248 -2.15 12.55 3.31
CA LEU A 248 -1.57 12.58 4.67
C LEU A 248 -2.22 11.60 5.67
N PRO A 249 -3.55 11.34 5.63
CA PRO A 249 -4.21 10.56 6.68
C PRO A 249 -3.66 9.14 6.88
N PRO A 250 -3.31 8.33 5.85
CA PRO A 250 -2.74 7.01 6.08
C PRO A 250 -1.39 7.03 6.83
N PHE A 251 -0.55 8.03 6.57
CA PHE A 251 0.70 8.24 7.30
C PHE A 251 0.46 8.64 8.75
N LYS A 252 -0.55 9.50 8.99
CA LYS A 252 -0.94 9.84 10.36
C LYS A 252 -1.46 8.61 11.12
N ALA A 253 -2.24 7.76 10.46
CA ALA A 253 -2.69 6.50 11.02
C ALA A 253 -1.51 5.58 11.40
N CYS A 254 -0.44 5.53 10.60
CA CYS A 254 0.80 4.84 10.96
C CYS A 254 1.45 5.43 12.22
N VAL A 255 1.51 6.77 12.35
CA VAL A 255 2.03 7.41 13.57
C VAL A 255 1.19 7.03 14.79
N ASP A 256 -0.14 7.04 14.64
CA ASP A 256 -1.08 6.69 15.71
C ASP A 256 -0.99 5.20 16.10
N ALA A 257 -0.67 4.33 15.14
CA ALA A 257 -0.39 2.92 15.39
C ALA A 257 1.00 2.68 16.03
N GLY A 258 1.86 3.72 16.12
CA GLY A 258 3.16 3.64 16.77
C GLY A 258 4.30 3.16 15.87
N VAL A 259 4.21 3.41 14.56
CA VAL A 259 5.27 3.11 13.60
C VAL A 259 6.61 3.69 14.05
N LYS A 260 7.70 2.96 13.80
CA LYS A 260 9.04 3.34 14.29
C LYS A 260 9.89 4.08 13.26
N THR A 261 9.57 3.95 11.98
CA THR A 261 10.34 4.60 10.91
C THR A 261 9.46 5.13 9.80
N PHE A 262 9.96 6.13 9.10
CA PHE A 262 9.40 6.68 7.86
C PHE A 262 10.44 6.64 6.76
N MET A 263 10.00 6.50 5.52
CA MET A 263 10.85 6.67 4.34
C MET A 263 10.33 7.88 3.54
N SER A 264 11.23 8.82 3.18
CA SER A 264 10.88 9.95 2.33
C SER A 264 10.61 9.50 0.90
N ALA A 265 9.69 10.17 0.20
CA ALA A 265 9.36 9.84 -1.18
C ALA A 265 10.37 10.43 -2.18
N PHE A 266 10.43 9.85 -3.38
CA PHE A 266 11.27 10.33 -4.49
C PHE A 266 10.75 11.63 -5.13
N ASN A 267 9.42 11.78 -5.22
CA ASN A 267 8.79 12.86 -5.96
C ASN A 267 8.99 14.24 -5.30
N SER A 268 8.94 15.28 -6.14
CA SER A 268 8.66 16.63 -5.65
C SER A 268 7.16 16.79 -5.35
N LEU A 269 6.85 17.51 -4.28
CA LEU A 269 5.50 17.92 -3.91
C LEU A 269 5.40 19.44 -3.98
N ASN A 270 4.55 19.95 -4.90
CA ASN A 270 4.35 21.38 -5.11
C ASN A 270 5.68 22.13 -5.30
N GLY A 271 6.58 21.56 -6.11
CA GLY A 271 7.87 22.12 -6.45
C GLY A 271 9.02 21.85 -5.46
N VAL A 272 8.77 21.16 -4.32
CA VAL A 272 9.81 20.85 -3.34
C VAL A 272 9.98 19.32 -3.23
N PRO A 273 11.18 18.75 -3.54
CA PRO A 273 11.44 17.33 -3.35
C PRO A 273 11.17 16.90 -1.93
N ALA A 274 10.43 15.79 -1.75
CA ALA A 274 10.00 15.32 -0.43
C ALA A 274 11.18 15.10 0.52
N THR A 275 12.28 14.52 0.05
CA THR A 275 13.51 14.28 0.82
C THR A 275 14.15 15.58 1.34
N GLY A 276 14.03 16.70 0.60
CA GLY A 276 14.51 18.03 1.01
C GLY A 276 13.45 18.91 1.67
N ASN A 277 12.26 18.41 1.89
CA ASN A 277 11.13 19.22 2.37
C ASN A 277 11.04 19.31 3.89
N ARG A 278 11.61 20.40 4.44
CA ARG A 278 11.60 20.66 5.89
C ARG A 278 10.17 20.77 6.48
N TRP A 279 9.22 21.29 5.70
CA TRP A 279 7.84 21.39 6.18
C TRP A 279 7.26 19.99 6.45
N LEU A 280 7.50 19.02 5.54
CA LEU A 280 7.06 17.64 5.73
C LEU A 280 7.79 16.97 6.89
N MET A 281 9.13 16.93 6.84
CA MET A 281 9.93 16.08 7.73
C MET A 281 10.02 16.63 9.15
N THR A 282 10.13 17.95 9.29
CA THR A 282 10.28 18.60 10.61
C THR A 282 8.97 19.18 11.11
N ASN A 283 8.34 20.10 10.35
CA ASN A 283 7.22 20.84 10.90
C ASN A 283 5.98 19.95 11.06
N LEU A 284 5.63 19.18 10.06
CA LEU A 284 4.47 18.28 10.11
C LEU A 284 4.77 17.03 10.93
N LEU A 285 5.73 16.20 10.47
CA LEU A 285 5.94 14.88 11.05
C LEU A 285 6.41 14.94 12.50
N ARG A 286 7.44 15.77 12.80
CA ARG A 286 8.00 15.84 14.16
C ARG A 286 7.28 16.81 15.06
N ASN A 287 7.05 18.06 14.60
CA ASN A 287 6.53 19.10 15.50
C ASN A 287 5.02 18.98 15.72
N GLN A 288 4.24 18.67 14.66
CA GLN A 288 2.78 18.55 14.78
C GLN A 288 2.34 17.14 15.17
N TRP A 289 2.81 16.11 14.45
CA TRP A 289 2.41 14.73 14.72
C TRP A 289 3.17 14.06 15.85
N LYS A 290 4.23 14.72 16.38
CA LYS A 290 5.04 14.24 17.52
C LYS A 290 5.70 12.86 17.26
N PHE A 291 6.05 12.59 16.01
CA PHE A 291 6.76 11.36 15.66
C PHE A 291 8.13 11.29 16.33
N GLN A 292 8.42 10.18 17.02
CA GLN A 292 9.63 10.00 17.83
C GLN A 292 10.68 9.08 17.20
N GLY A 293 10.31 8.36 16.13
CA GLY A 293 11.23 7.47 15.43
C GLY A 293 12.19 8.19 14.49
N PHE A 294 12.86 7.48 13.60
CA PHE A 294 13.76 8.09 12.61
C PHE A 294 13.20 8.03 11.18
N VAL A 295 13.69 8.94 10.34
CA VAL A 295 13.37 9.02 8.91
C VAL A 295 14.58 8.56 8.11
N VAL A 296 14.38 7.63 7.19
CA VAL A 296 15.36 7.22 6.18
C VAL A 296 14.98 7.83 4.83
N SER A 297 15.97 8.21 4.01
CA SER A 297 15.71 8.55 2.60
C SER A 297 15.30 7.30 1.82
N ASP A 298 14.64 7.46 0.69
CA ASP A 298 14.56 6.38 -0.28
C ASP A 298 15.92 6.19 -0.98
N TRP A 299 16.02 5.19 -1.84
CA TRP A 299 17.24 4.77 -2.55
C TRP A 299 17.86 5.92 -3.35
N ASN A 300 19.05 6.35 -2.98
CA ASN A 300 19.77 7.50 -3.56
C ASN A 300 19.00 8.84 -3.55
N ALA A 301 17.88 8.95 -2.85
CA ALA A 301 17.00 10.12 -2.92
C ALA A 301 17.66 11.41 -2.38
N VAL A 302 18.73 11.31 -1.60
CA VAL A 302 19.53 12.50 -1.22
C VAL A 302 20.35 12.99 -2.40
N GLN A 303 21.00 12.10 -3.14
CA GLN A 303 21.77 12.46 -4.34
C GLN A 303 20.87 13.04 -5.44
N GLU A 304 19.65 12.50 -5.59
CA GLU A 304 18.68 12.95 -6.60
C GLU A 304 18.19 14.39 -6.39
N LEU A 305 18.43 15.02 -5.25
CA LEU A 305 18.18 16.46 -5.07
C LEU A 305 18.96 17.32 -6.08
N LYS A 306 20.06 16.82 -6.62
CA LYS A 306 20.78 17.47 -7.72
C LYS A 306 20.04 17.34 -9.04
N ASP A 307 19.49 16.18 -9.33
CA ASP A 307 18.72 15.92 -10.55
C ASP A 307 17.38 16.68 -10.52
N HIS A 308 16.82 16.90 -9.33
CA HIS A 308 15.70 17.81 -9.11
C HIS A 308 16.07 19.29 -9.33
N GLY A 309 17.36 19.64 -9.46
CA GLY A 309 17.83 21.01 -9.66
C GLY A 309 17.75 21.90 -8.42
N VAL A 310 17.59 21.34 -7.21
CA VAL A 310 17.51 22.11 -5.95
C VAL A 310 18.83 22.12 -5.17
N ALA A 311 19.83 21.37 -5.63
CA ALA A 311 21.21 21.36 -5.12
C ALA A 311 22.18 21.27 -6.29
N ALA A 312 23.27 22.03 -6.25
CA ALA A 312 24.30 21.99 -7.30
C ALA A 312 25.40 20.95 -7.00
N THR A 313 25.59 20.60 -5.76
CA THR A 313 26.68 19.73 -5.28
C THR A 313 26.18 18.65 -4.33
N ASP A 314 26.97 17.57 -4.14
CA ASP A 314 26.73 16.54 -3.16
C ASP A 314 26.57 17.11 -1.74
N GLU A 315 27.35 18.15 -1.44
CA GLU A 315 27.33 18.80 -0.14
C GLU A 315 26.01 19.57 0.07
N GLU A 316 25.56 20.33 -0.90
CA GLU A 316 24.27 21.03 -0.83
C GLU A 316 23.10 20.04 -0.73
N ALA A 317 23.12 18.94 -1.49
CA ALA A 317 22.11 17.88 -1.42
C ALA A 317 22.09 17.24 0.00
N SER A 318 23.26 16.91 0.56
CA SER A 318 23.37 16.39 1.93
C SER A 318 22.78 17.35 2.96
N LEU A 319 23.13 18.64 2.87
CA LEU A 319 22.65 19.67 3.78
C LEU A 319 21.15 19.89 3.68
N LEU A 320 20.62 19.92 2.46
CA LEU A 320 19.19 20.12 2.24
C LEU A 320 18.39 18.97 2.88
N ALA A 321 18.75 17.72 2.62
CA ALA A 321 18.07 16.55 3.20
C ALA A 321 18.23 16.48 4.72
N PHE A 322 19.46 16.64 5.25
CA PHE A 322 19.73 16.56 6.67
C PHE A 322 19.00 17.66 7.46
N ASN A 323 19.05 18.91 6.98
CA ASN A 323 18.38 20.04 7.61
C ASN A 323 16.86 19.98 7.44
N ALA A 324 16.35 19.23 6.46
CA ALA A 324 14.91 18.94 6.36
C ALA A 324 14.44 17.99 7.47
N GLY A 325 15.29 17.09 7.96
CA GLY A 325 14.98 16.15 9.04
C GLY A 325 15.07 14.66 8.64
N VAL A 326 15.75 14.34 7.54
CA VAL A 326 16.09 12.95 7.16
C VAL A 326 17.28 12.49 7.99
N ASP A 327 17.06 11.49 8.84
CA ASP A 327 18.07 11.03 9.81
C ASP A 327 19.08 10.07 9.19
N MET A 328 18.64 9.20 8.30
CA MET A 328 19.48 8.16 7.70
C MET A 328 19.48 8.27 6.18
N ASN A 329 20.67 8.28 5.61
CA ASN A 329 20.88 8.32 4.18
C ASN A 329 20.99 6.91 3.62
N MET A 330 20.13 6.56 2.65
CA MET A 330 20.12 5.25 2.02
C MET A 330 21.02 5.24 0.79
N THR A 331 22.04 4.40 0.80
CA THR A 331 22.91 3.92 -0.28
C THR A 331 23.93 4.89 -0.86
N ASP A 332 23.63 6.16 -1.13
CA ASP A 332 24.57 7.08 -1.81
C ASP A 332 25.77 7.52 -0.95
N GLY A 333 25.73 7.35 0.37
CA GLY A 333 26.83 7.62 1.30
C GLY A 333 27.20 9.11 1.43
N LEU A 334 26.32 10.01 1.01
CA LEU A 334 26.59 11.45 1.03
C LEU A 334 26.78 12.01 2.43
N TYR A 335 26.04 11.52 3.43
CA TYR A 335 26.23 11.96 4.81
C TYR A 335 27.65 11.68 5.31
N ASN A 336 28.18 10.49 5.02
CA ASN A 336 29.54 10.13 5.39
C ASN A 336 30.62 10.97 4.69
N ARG A 337 30.34 11.50 3.49
CA ARG A 337 31.31 12.34 2.75
C ARG A 337 31.22 13.82 3.09
N CYS A 338 30.03 14.32 3.48
CA CYS A 338 29.77 15.75 3.50
C CYS A 338 29.52 16.34 4.90
N LEU A 339 28.88 15.62 5.84
CA LEU A 339 28.43 16.21 7.10
C LEU A 339 29.56 16.65 8.02
N GLU A 340 30.72 15.96 8.02
CA GLU A 340 31.86 16.35 8.85
C GLU A 340 32.44 17.71 8.41
N LYS A 341 32.57 17.92 7.11
CA LYS A 341 33.02 19.22 6.56
C LYS A 341 31.98 20.31 6.86
N ALA A 342 30.70 20.02 6.64
CA ALA A 342 29.60 20.95 6.88
C ALA A 342 29.51 21.41 8.35
N LEU A 343 29.77 20.50 9.30
CA LEU A 343 29.84 20.85 10.72
C LEU A 343 31.03 21.78 11.01
N ARG A 344 32.23 21.49 10.48
CA ARG A 344 33.40 22.35 10.64
C ARG A 344 33.21 23.76 10.09
N GLU A 345 32.39 23.90 9.05
CA GLU A 345 32.05 25.17 8.43
C GLU A 345 30.84 25.86 9.08
N GLY A 346 30.24 25.27 10.14
CA GLY A 346 29.11 25.83 10.88
C GLY A 346 27.78 25.78 10.13
N ARG A 347 27.67 24.99 9.06
CA ARG A 347 26.45 24.82 8.26
C ARG A 347 25.50 23.74 8.78
N VAL A 348 25.97 22.92 9.71
CA VAL A 348 25.18 21.93 10.45
C VAL A 348 25.52 22.08 11.94
N ASP A 349 24.52 21.96 12.80
CA ASP A 349 24.69 21.97 14.26
C ASP A 349 24.98 20.53 14.75
N ILE A 350 25.98 20.37 15.62
CA ILE A 350 26.31 19.08 16.27
C ILE A 350 25.08 18.51 17.01
N LYS A 351 24.24 19.37 17.58
CA LYS A 351 22.99 18.94 18.25
C LYS A 351 22.02 18.25 17.29
N ALA A 352 21.98 18.67 16.02
CA ALA A 352 21.16 18.02 15.02
C ALA A 352 21.70 16.62 14.67
N ILE A 353 23.03 16.49 14.54
CA ILE A 353 23.68 15.18 14.34
C ILE A 353 23.39 14.29 15.55
N ASP A 354 23.59 14.79 16.76
CA ASP A 354 23.34 14.05 17.99
C ASP A 354 21.88 13.58 18.11
N ALA A 355 20.93 14.42 17.77
CA ALA A 355 19.50 14.05 17.79
C ALA A 355 19.17 12.93 16.80
N SER A 356 19.75 12.93 15.60
CA SER A 356 19.55 11.86 14.61
C SER A 356 20.21 10.55 15.05
N VAL A 357 21.43 10.62 15.58
CA VAL A 357 22.16 9.47 16.14
C VAL A 357 21.39 8.87 17.32
N GLU A 358 20.89 9.70 18.23
CA GLU A 358 20.12 9.27 19.38
C GLU A 358 18.91 8.43 18.97
N ARG A 359 18.13 8.87 17.95
CA ARG A 359 16.96 8.12 17.45
C ARG A 359 17.36 6.72 16.95
N ILE A 360 18.46 6.61 16.23
CA ILE A 360 18.93 5.33 15.69
C ILE A 360 19.47 4.43 16.80
N LEU A 361 20.23 4.97 17.76
CA LEU A 361 20.73 4.20 18.90
C LEU A 361 19.59 3.72 19.80
N ARG A 362 18.57 4.54 20.05
CA ARG A 362 17.36 4.13 20.75
C ARG A 362 16.63 3.00 20.03
N ALA A 363 16.56 3.03 18.69
CA ALA A 363 15.98 1.94 17.93
C ALA A 363 16.77 0.62 18.12
N LYS A 364 18.07 0.67 18.08
CA LYS A 364 18.94 -0.49 18.35
C LYS A 364 18.82 -1.00 19.79
N TYR A 365 18.70 -0.09 20.74
CA TYR A 365 18.51 -0.42 22.16
C TYR A 365 17.16 -1.11 22.38
N ALA A 366 16.07 -0.56 21.87
CA ALA A 366 14.74 -1.13 22.00
C ALA A 366 14.59 -2.52 21.34
N LEU A 367 15.39 -2.80 20.32
CA LEU A 367 15.52 -4.14 19.73
C LEU A 367 16.40 -5.09 20.57
N GLY A 368 17.03 -4.61 21.66
CA GLY A 368 17.91 -5.40 22.53
C GLY A 368 19.25 -5.77 21.90
N LEU A 369 19.67 -5.09 20.82
CA LEU A 369 20.89 -5.42 20.09
C LEU A 369 22.16 -5.11 20.89
N PHE A 370 22.11 -4.20 21.86
CA PHE A 370 23.24 -3.91 22.75
C PHE A 370 23.42 -4.96 23.85
N GLU A 371 22.35 -5.68 24.23
CA GLU A 371 22.44 -6.79 25.16
C GLU A 371 23.01 -8.05 24.47
N ASP A 372 22.47 -8.32 23.27
CA ASP A 372 22.93 -9.43 22.42
C ASP A 372 22.79 -9.03 20.95
N PRO A 373 23.91 -8.68 20.27
CA PRO A 373 23.90 -8.31 18.85
C PRO A 373 23.52 -9.44 17.91
N TYR A 374 23.44 -10.68 18.41
CA TYR A 374 23.12 -11.89 17.63
C TYR A 374 21.74 -12.46 17.91
N ARG A 375 20.93 -11.83 18.77
CA ARG A 375 19.65 -12.36 19.26
C ARG A 375 18.62 -12.69 18.17
N PHE A 376 18.71 -12.07 16.97
CA PHE A 376 17.88 -12.38 15.80
C PHE A 376 18.53 -13.44 14.89
N LEU A 377 19.77 -13.83 15.15
CA LEU A 377 20.57 -14.70 14.30
C LEU A 377 20.56 -16.14 14.82
N ASP A 378 19.38 -16.78 14.78
CA ASP A 378 19.16 -18.15 15.24
C ASP A 378 18.77 -19.07 14.09
N SER A 379 19.72 -19.89 13.61
CA SER A 379 19.51 -20.83 12.52
C SER A 379 18.44 -21.91 12.83
N LYS A 380 18.13 -22.16 14.12
CA LYS A 380 17.02 -23.06 14.48
C LYS A 380 15.70 -22.40 14.18
N ARG A 381 15.52 -21.14 14.58
CA ARG A 381 14.32 -20.35 14.26
C ARG A 381 14.12 -20.24 12.74
N GLU A 382 15.18 -19.92 11.99
CA GLU A 382 15.12 -19.84 10.55
C GLU A 382 14.57 -21.14 9.92
N ARG A 383 15.05 -22.29 10.35
CA ARG A 383 14.57 -23.60 9.84
C ARG A 383 13.15 -23.95 10.24
N THR A 384 12.65 -23.47 11.38
CA THR A 384 11.34 -23.90 11.93
C THR A 384 10.23 -22.89 11.72
N GLU A 385 10.55 -21.60 11.56
CA GLU A 385 9.56 -20.53 11.47
C GLU A 385 9.35 -20.06 10.01
N VAL A 386 10.35 -20.24 9.13
CA VAL A 386 10.24 -19.87 7.70
C VAL A 386 9.51 -20.97 6.93
N LEU A 387 8.56 -20.60 6.07
CA LEU A 387 7.66 -21.51 5.33
C LEU A 387 6.92 -22.50 6.24
N SER A 388 6.55 -22.04 7.43
CA SER A 388 5.81 -22.89 8.37
C SER A 388 4.44 -23.29 7.82
N ASN A 389 3.91 -24.44 8.24
CA ASN A 389 2.57 -24.89 7.84
C ASN A 389 1.48 -23.86 8.17
N SER A 390 1.63 -23.13 9.28
CA SER A 390 0.71 -22.05 9.66
C SER A 390 0.76 -20.88 8.69
N ALA A 391 1.96 -20.46 8.26
CA ALA A 391 2.13 -19.41 7.27
C ALA A 391 1.55 -19.82 5.90
N MET A 392 1.79 -21.06 5.46
CA MET A 392 1.25 -21.61 4.21
C MET A 392 -0.28 -21.73 4.24
N THR A 393 -0.86 -22.12 5.37
CA THR A 393 -2.32 -22.16 5.58
C THR A 393 -2.92 -20.74 5.54
N LEU A 394 -2.27 -19.79 6.20
CA LEU A 394 -2.68 -18.39 6.17
C LEU A 394 -2.58 -17.82 4.75
N ALA A 395 -1.50 -18.10 4.01
CA ALA A 395 -1.33 -17.66 2.62
C ALA A 395 -2.47 -18.15 1.72
N ARG A 396 -2.89 -19.42 1.85
CA ARG A 396 -4.05 -19.95 1.12
C ARG A 396 -5.33 -19.25 1.49
N LYS A 397 -5.58 -19.06 2.79
CA LYS A 397 -6.78 -18.37 3.29
C LYS A 397 -6.87 -16.95 2.74
N VAL A 398 -5.79 -16.18 2.83
CA VAL A 398 -5.76 -14.79 2.36
C VAL A 398 -5.90 -14.72 0.83
N ALA A 399 -5.20 -15.58 0.08
CA ALA A 399 -5.32 -15.65 -1.37
C ALA A 399 -6.75 -15.96 -1.81
N THR A 400 -7.42 -16.90 -1.13
CA THR A 400 -8.83 -17.23 -1.40
C THR A 400 -9.75 -16.06 -1.09
N SER A 401 -9.55 -15.39 0.06
CA SER A 401 -10.40 -14.26 0.50
C SER A 401 -10.19 -12.98 -0.31
N SER A 402 -9.04 -12.83 -0.97
CA SER A 402 -8.69 -11.62 -1.75
C SER A 402 -9.24 -11.64 -3.19
N MET A 403 -9.64 -12.80 -3.70
CA MET A 403 -10.15 -12.92 -5.06
C MET A 403 -11.52 -12.28 -5.18
N VAL A 404 -11.74 -11.53 -6.28
CA VAL A 404 -12.98 -10.80 -6.54
C VAL A 404 -13.70 -11.41 -7.75
N LEU A 405 -14.92 -11.91 -7.53
CA LEU A 405 -15.76 -12.39 -8.63
C LEU A 405 -16.39 -11.18 -9.32
N LEU A 406 -15.92 -10.85 -10.52
CA LEU A 406 -16.37 -9.69 -11.28
C LEU A 406 -17.62 -9.98 -12.13
N LYS A 407 -17.75 -11.21 -12.63
CA LYS A 407 -18.88 -11.66 -13.44
C LYS A 407 -19.17 -13.13 -13.20
N ASN A 408 -20.46 -13.51 -13.20
CA ASN A 408 -20.89 -14.90 -13.11
C ASN A 408 -22.24 -15.11 -13.81
N SER A 409 -22.24 -15.10 -15.15
CA SER A 409 -23.43 -15.29 -15.96
C SER A 409 -23.98 -16.70 -15.78
N GLN A 410 -25.30 -16.82 -15.67
CA GLN A 410 -26.01 -18.10 -15.57
C GLN A 410 -25.46 -19.04 -14.47
N SER A 411 -24.84 -18.49 -13.43
CA SER A 411 -24.20 -19.25 -12.37
C SER A 411 -23.17 -20.27 -12.90
N THR A 412 -22.31 -19.84 -13.86
CA THR A 412 -21.24 -20.64 -14.42
C THR A 412 -20.29 -21.16 -13.35
N LEU A 413 -20.01 -20.36 -12.33
CA LEU A 413 -19.28 -20.74 -11.12
C LEU A 413 -20.25 -20.91 -9.93
N PRO A 414 -19.97 -21.83 -8.97
CA PRO A 414 -18.85 -22.76 -8.98
C PRO A 414 -19.01 -23.89 -9.99
N LEU A 415 -17.86 -24.38 -10.52
CA LEU A 415 -17.83 -25.54 -11.39
C LEU A 415 -18.12 -26.82 -10.61
N SER A 416 -18.78 -27.78 -11.29
CA SER A 416 -18.98 -29.11 -10.72
C SER A 416 -17.64 -29.85 -10.57
N LYS A 417 -17.39 -30.45 -9.39
CA LYS A 417 -16.25 -31.37 -9.17
C LYS A 417 -16.35 -32.66 -10.01
N HIS A 418 -17.50 -32.90 -10.63
CA HIS A 418 -17.77 -34.05 -11.53
C HIS A 418 -17.65 -33.66 -13.01
N THR A 419 -17.11 -32.49 -13.34
CA THR A 419 -16.78 -32.12 -14.72
C THR A 419 -15.76 -33.09 -15.30
N ASN A 420 -16.04 -33.69 -16.46
CA ASN A 420 -15.20 -34.77 -17.00
C ASN A 420 -13.94 -34.24 -17.69
N ARG A 421 -14.06 -33.11 -18.42
CA ARG A 421 -12.97 -32.55 -19.23
C ARG A 421 -12.87 -31.04 -19.06
N ILE A 422 -11.70 -30.57 -18.74
CA ILE A 422 -11.39 -29.15 -18.56
C ILE A 422 -10.31 -28.77 -19.57
N ALA A 423 -10.55 -27.74 -20.38
CA ALA A 423 -9.50 -27.03 -21.10
C ALA A 423 -8.91 -25.96 -20.17
N LEU A 424 -7.65 -26.07 -19.82
CA LEU A 424 -6.94 -25.13 -18.97
C LEU A 424 -5.90 -24.40 -19.81
N ILE A 425 -6.16 -23.13 -20.14
CA ILE A 425 -5.46 -22.42 -21.20
C ILE A 425 -4.93 -21.08 -20.69
N GLY A 426 -3.72 -20.70 -21.10
CA GLY A 426 -3.14 -19.39 -20.80
C GLY A 426 -1.73 -19.44 -20.24
N PRO A 427 -1.00 -18.31 -20.32
CA PRO A 427 0.41 -18.21 -19.91
C PRO A 427 0.62 -18.31 -18.39
N LEU A 428 -0.41 -18.11 -17.59
CA LEU A 428 -0.35 -18.15 -16.13
C LEU A 428 -0.82 -19.50 -15.52
N VAL A 429 -1.27 -20.44 -16.34
CA VAL A 429 -1.77 -21.76 -15.89
C VAL A 429 -0.72 -22.54 -15.11
N ASN A 430 0.49 -22.64 -15.65
CA ASN A 430 1.59 -23.41 -15.06
C ASN A 430 2.81 -22.52 -14.78
N ASN A 431 2.54 -21.32 -14.27
CA ASN A 431 3.56 -20.32 -14.00
C ASN A 431 3.79 -20.20 -12.49
N ARG A 432 5.06 -20.25 -12.07
CA ARG A 432 5.47 -20.16 -10.67
C ARG A 432 6.07 -18.79 -10.32
N SER A 433 6.69 -18.15 -11.31
CA SER A 433 7.43 -16.90 -11.10
C SER A 433 6.48 -15.71 -11.00
N GLU A 434 5.60 -15.57 -12.00
CA GLU A 434 4.79 -14.37 -12.17
C GLU A 434 3.68 -14.24 -11.11
N VAL A 435 3.13 -15.36 -10.65
CA VAL A 435 2.00 -15.37 -9.69
C VAL A 435 2.38 -14.85 -8.30
N MET A 436 3.67 -14.69 -8.01
CA MET A 436 4.14 -14.06 -6.78
C MET A 436 4.08 -12.52 -6.83
N GLY A 437 3.96 -11.92 -8.01
CA GLY A 437 3.99 -10.47 -8.17
C GLY A 437 5.37 -9.83 -7.97
N SER A 438 5.42 -8.51 -7.98
CA SER A 438 6.61 -7.71 -7.65
C SER A 438 6.89 -7.74 -6.14
N TRP A 439 8.13 -7.40 -5.74
CA TRP A 439 8.55 -7.33 -4.33
C TRP A 439 8.37 -8.64 -3.55
N LYS A 440 8.61 -9.76 -4.20
CA LYS A 440 8.49 -11.11 -3.63
C LYS A 440 9.60 -11.50 -2.64
N ALA A 441 10.34 -10.53 -2.14
CA ALA A 441 11.41 -10.71 -1.15
C ALA A 441 12.27 -11.96 -1.43
N ARG A 442 12.24 -12.99 -0.58
CA ARG A 442 12.95 -14.26 -0.78
C ARG A 442 12.06 -15.41 -1.24
N GLY A 443 10.87 -15.12 -1.77
CA GLY A 443 10.00 -16.14 -2.37
C GLY A 443 10.69 -16.89 -3.52
N GLU A 444 10.57 -18.21 -3.53
CA GLU A 444 11.16 -19.08 -4.54
C GLU A 444 10.09 -19.82 -5.34
N GLU A 445 10.33 -20.02 -6.61
CA GLU A 445 9.40 -20.70 -7.53
C GLU A 445 9.03 -22.12 -7.09
N LYS A 446 9.98 -22.84 -6.47
CA LYS A 446 9.75 -24.21 -5.98
C LYS A 446 8.68 -24.32 -4.90
N ASP A 447 8.41 -23.22 -4.17
CA ASP A 447 7.46 -23.16 -3.06
C ASP A 447 6.03 -22.82 -3.54
N VAL A 448 5.88 -22.44 -4.81
CA VAL A 448 4.61 -21.99 -5.42
C VAL A 448 3.81 -23.16 -5.93
N VAL A 449 2.51 -23.18 -5.62
CA VAL A 449 1.53 -24.09 -6.23
C VAL A 449 0.91 -23.41 -7.46
N THR A 450 1.12 -23.97 -8.66
CA THR A 450 0.54 -23.43 -9.89
C THR A 450 -0.95 -23.72 -10.01
N VAL A 451 -1.68 -22.98 -10.85
CA VAL A 451 -3.12 -23.25 -11.09
C VAL A 451 -3.35 -24.67 -11.59
N LEU A 452 -2.49 -25.14 -12.49
CA LEU A 452 -2.55 -26.55 -12.98
C LEU A 452 -2.43 -27.55 -11.83
N GLU A 453 -1.47 -27.33 -10.92
CA GLU A 453 -1.28 -28.21 -9.75
C GLU A 453 -2.44 -28.12 -8.78
N GLY A 454 -2.92 -26.91 -8.47
CA GLY A 454 -4.04 -26.69 -7.57
C GLY A 454 -5.32 -27.39 -8.05
N ILE A 455 -5.64 -27.28 -9.34
CA ILE A 455 -6.79 -27.97 -9.94
C ILE A 455 -6.59 -29.49 -9.93
N LYS A 456 -5.40 -29.99 -10.28
CA LYS A 456 -5.09 -31.44 -10.21
C LYS A 456 -5.20 -31.97 -8.79
N ASN A 457 -4.68 -31.24 -7.80
CA ASN A 457 -4.77 -31.63 -6.39
C ASN A 457 -6.22 -31.67 -5.92
N LYS A 458 -7.07 -30.76 -6.40
CA LYS A 458 -8.49 -30.66 -6.05
C LYS A 458 -9.33 -31.79 -6.63
N LEU A 459 -9.12 -32.12 -7.91
CA LEU A 459 -10.00 -33.03 -8.65
C LEU A 459 -9.45 -34.47 -8.74
N GLY A 460 -8.17 -34.67 -8.42
CA GLY A 460 -7.53 -35.98 -8.55
C GLY A 460 -7.40 -36.45 -10.00
N SER A 461 -7.28 -37.77 -10.20
CA SER A 461 -7.08 -38.39 -11.51
C SER A 461 -8.36 -38.64 -12.31
N GLY A 462 -9.54 -38.30 -11.74
CA GLY A 462 -10.84 -38.56 -12.36
C GLY A 462 -11.24 -37.59 -13.47
N VAL A 463 -10.52 -36.48 -13.63
CA VAL A 463 -10.85 -35.40 -14.56
C VAL A 463 -9.74 -35.27 -15.61
N ALA A 464 -10.10 -35.24 -16.90
CA ALA A 464 -9.17 -34.99 -17.98
C ALA A 464 -8.88 -33.48 -18.08
N ILE A 465 -7.63 -33.08 -17.89
CA ILE A 465 -7.18 -31.70 -18.02
C ILE A 465 -6.37 -31.51 -19.28
N ASN A 466 -6.90 -30.80 -20.26
CA ASN A 466 -6.25 -30.44 -21.51
C ASN A 466 -5.54 -29.09 -21.32
N TYR A 467 -4.25 -29.11 -20.96
CA TYR A 467 -3.45 -27.90 -20.78
C TYR A 467 -2.82 -27.44 -22.10
N VAL A 468 -2.97 -26.17 -22.43
CA VAL A 468 -2.30 -25.47 -23.52
C VAL A 468 -1.89 -24.07 -23.05
N GLN A 469 -0.64 -23.68 -23.29
CA GLN A 469 -0.20 -22.31 -22.94
C GLN A 469 -0.91 -21.26 -23.82
N GLY A 470 -1.15 -21.53 -25.09
CA GLY A 470 -1.89 -20.71 -26.04
C GLY A 470 -1.11 -19.51 -26.57
N CYS A 471 -0.54 -18.69 -25.70
CA CYS A 471 0.34 -17.56 -26.04
C CYS A 471 1.33 -17.27 -24.92
N ASP A 472 2.32 -16.41 -25.20
CA ASP A 472 3.13 -15.73 -24.19
C ASP A 472 2.55 -14.35 -23.88
N PHE A 473 3.15 -13.63 -22.91
CA PHE A 473 2.72 -12.29 -22.49
C PHE A 473 3.02 -11.20 -23.53
N LEU A 474 4.11 -11.30 -24.26
CA LEU A 474 4.56 -10.25 -25.20
C LEU A 474 4.86 -10.77 -26.60
N ASP A 475 5.01 -12.08 -26.78
CA ASP A 475 5.24 -12.69 -28.09
C ASP A 475 3.99 -12.51 -28.96
N PRO A 476 4.10 -11.97 -30.18
CA PRO A 476 2.99 -11.84 -31.12
C PRO A 476 2.54 -13.18 -31.73
N SER A 477 3.19 -14.29 -31.42
CA SER A 477 2.90 -15.62 -31.98
C SER A 477 1.50 -16.09 -31.59
N THR A 478 0.78 -16.62 -32.57
CA THR A 478 -0.54 -17.26 -32.43
C THR A 478 -0.48 -18.76 -32.81
N GLN A 479 0.70 -19.34 -32.85
CA GLN A 479 0.92 -20.73 -33.33
C GLN A 479 0.15 -21.78 -32.54
N GLU A 480 -0.08 -21.54 -31.21
CA GLU A 480 -0.82 -22.45 -30.37
C GLU A 480 -2.34 -22.22 -30.36
N PHE A 481 -2.87 -21.20 -31.06
CA PHE A 481 -4.30 -20.89 -31.06
C PHE A 481 -5.18 -22.05 -31.58
N SER A 482 -4.76 -22.72 -32.65
CA SER A 482 -5.50 -23.88 -33.18
C SER A 482 -5.53 -25.02 -32.16
N LYS A 483 -4.42 -25.28 -31.48
CA LYS A 483 -4.34 -26.30 -30.42
C LYS A 483 -5.20 -25.94 -29.23
N ALA A 484 -5.19 -24.65 -28.81
CA ALA A 484 -6.03 -24.13 -27.73
C ALA A 484 -7.53 -24.25 -28.09
N PHE A 485 -7.91 -23.92 -29.32
CA PHE A 485 -9.26 -24.08 -29.82
C PHE A 485 -9.75 -25.54 -29.81
N GLU A 486 -8.94 -26.47 -30.29
CA GLU A 486 -9.29 -27.90 -30.29
C GLU A 486 -9.40 -28.45 -28.85
N ALA A 487 -8.51 -28.03 -27.95
CA ALA A 487 -8.61 -28.38 -26.54
C ALA A 487 -9.91 -27.84 -25.90
N ALA A 488 -10.27 -26.61 -26.22
CA ALA A 488 -11.53 -25.98 -25.76
C ALA A 488 -12.75 -26.73 -26.30
N LYS A 489 -12.79 -27.02 -27.61
CA LYS A 489 -13.91 -27.71 -28.28
C LYS A 489 -14.18 -29.10 -27.70
N GLN A 490 -13.12 -29.83 -27.32
CA GLN A 490 -13.19 -31.19 -26.76
C GLN A 490 -13.50 -31.20 -25.25
N SER A 491 -13.63 -30.07 -24.61
CA SER A 491 -13.82 -29.96 -23.16
C SER A 491 -15.25 -29.52 -22.80
N ASP A 492 -15.64 -29.73 -21.55
CA ASP A 492 -16.95 -29.33 -21.03
C ASP A 492 -16.97 -27.86 -20.63
N VAL A 493 -15.81 -27.37 -20.18
CA VAL A 493 -15.58 -25.97 -19.76
C VAL A 493 -14.16 -25.53 -20.12
N VAL A 494 -13.99 -24.26 -20.40
CA VAL A 494 -12.71 -23.60 -20.65
C VAL A 494 -12.38 -22.71 -19.47
N ILE A 495 -11.21 -22.88 -18.88
CA ILE A 495 -10.64 -21.99 -17.87
C ILE A 495 -9.42 -21.32 -18.50
N ALA A 496 -9.53 -20.04 -18.78
CA ALA A 496 -8.44 -19.22 -19.32
C ALA A 496 -7.78 -18.45 -18.18
N VAL A 497 -6.47 -18.62 -17.96
CA VAL A 497 -5.69 -17.95 -16.93
C VAL A 497 -4.73 -16.97 -17.59
N VAL A 498 -5.08 -15.68 -17.55
CA VAL A 498 -4.44 -14.60 -18.29
C VAL A 498 -4.11 -13.42 -17.36
N GLY A 499 -3.27 -12.48 -17.84
CA GLY A 499 -2.92 -11.32 -17.04
C GLY A 499 -1.57 -10.69 -17.39
N GLU A 500 -0.95 -10.10 -16.39
CA GLU A 500 0.34 -9.42 -16.49
C GLU A 500 1.49 -10.30 -15.97
N LYS A 501 2.73 -9.98 -16.40
CA LYS A 501 3.94 -10.42 -15.70
C LYS A 501 4.10 -9.65 -14.37
N ALA A 502 4.73 -10.26 -13.39
CA ALA A 502 5.07 -9.62 -12.13
C ALA A 502 5.78 -8.26 -12.32
N LEU A 503 6.72 -8.21 -13.26
CA LEU A 503 7.47 -6.99 -13.58
C LEU A 503 6.72 -5.98 -14.49
N MET A 504 5.44 -6.16 -14.73
CA MET A 504 4.61 -5.13 -15.36
C MET A 504 3.95 -4.20 -14.35
N SER A 505 4.05 -4.49 -13.06
CA SER A 505 3.66 -3.63 -11.95
C SER A 505 4.78 -3.56 -10.91
N GLY A 506 4.70 -2.62 -9.97
CA GLY A 506 5.75 -2.27 -9.02
C GLY A 506 6.53 -1.04 -9.47
N GLU A 507 7.68 -0.81 -8.86
CA GLU A 507 8.54 0.35 -9.09
C GLU A 507 9.10 0.38 -10.52
N SER A 508 9.14 1.57 -11.11
CA SER A 508 9.56 1.80 -12.52
C SER A 508 8.72 1.06 -13.56
N ARG A 509 7.45 0.73 -13.25
CA ARG A 509 6.57 -0.07 -14.10
C ARG A 509 5.27 0.65 -14.47
N SER A 510 5.37 1.92 -14.82
CA SER A 510 4.24 2.70 -15.34
C SER A 510 3.81 2.16 -16.70
N ARG A 511 2.49 2.04 -16.91
CA ARG A 511 1.91 1.60 -18.19
C ARG A 511 0.88 2.61 -18.69
N ALA A 512 1.00 3.02 -19.94
CA ALA A 512 0.04 3.91 -20.59
C ALA A 512 -1.18 3.14 -21.12
N VAL A 513 -0.97 1.92 -21.61
CA VAL A 513 -2.01 1.02 -22.14
C VAL A 513 -2.37 0.00 -21.07
N LEU A 514 -3.62 0.02 -20.62
CA LEU A 514 -4.14 -0.79 -19.52
C LEU A 514 -5.01 -1.96 -20.02
N ARG A 515 -4.52 -2.71 -20.99
CA ARG A 515 -5.15 -3.91 -21.53
C ARG A 515 -4.31 -5.14 -21.25
N LEU A 516 -4.87 -6.32 -21.46
CA LEU A 516 -4.10 -7.55 -21.42
C LEU A 516 -2.94 -7.47 -22.42
N PRO A 517 -1.70 -7.78 -21.99
CA PRO A 517 -0.54 -7.68 -22.88
C PRO A 517 -0.53 -8.75 -23.95
N GLY A 518 0.12 -8.48 -25.07
CA GLY A 518 0.34 -9.41 -26.17
C GLY A 518 -0.95 -9.88 -26.86
N GLN A 519 -1.03 -11.19 -27.11
CA GLN A 519 -2.13 -11.80 -27.86
C GLN A 519 -3.23 -12.42 -26.97
N GLN A 520 -3.26 -12.11 -25.68
CA GLN A 520 -4.19 -12.76 -24.75
C GLN A 520 -5.65 -12.47 -25.06
N GLU A 521 -6.02 -11.22 -25.46
CA GLU A 521 -7.39 -10.92 -25.89
C GLU A 521 -7.77 -11.67 -27.18
N ALA A 522 -6.86 -11.83 -28.13
CA ALA A 522 -7.09 -12.59 -29.35
C ALA A 522 -7.21 -14.11 -29.07
N LEU A 523 -6.48 -14.61 -28.05
CA LEU A 523 -6.65 -15.97 -27.55
C LEU A 523 -8.07 -16.16 -26.99
N LEU A 524 -8.57 -15.23 -26.17
CA LEU A 524 -9.94 -15.27 -25.64
C LEU A 524 -10.99 -15.22 -26.76
N ASP A 525 -10.80 -14.41 -27.83
CA ASP A 525 -11.65 -14.41 -29.04
C ASP A 525 -11.69 -15.81 -29.69
N THR A 526 -10.56 -16.50 -29.69
CA THR A 526 -10.46 -17.85 -30.27
C THR A 526 -11.17 -18.89 -29.41
N LEU A 527 -11.01 -18.80 -28.08
CA LEU A 527 -11.64 -19.73 -27.13
C LEU A 527 -13.16 -19.58 -27.10
N GLN A 528 -13.68 -18.35 -27.20
CA GLN A 528 -15.12 -18.07 -27.25
C GLN A 528 -15.80 -18.79 -28.43
N LYS A 529 -15.12 -18.89 -29.58
CA LYS A 529 -15.64 -19.57 -30.77
C LYS A 529 -15.86 -21.06 -30.57
N ALA A 530 -15.28 -21.69 -29.55
CA ALA A 530 -15.51 -23.09 -29.21
C ALA A 530 -16.92 -23.36 -28.67
N GLY A 531 -17.67 -22.31 -28.27
CA GLY A 531 -19.06 -22.41 -27.81
C GLY A 531 -19.20 -23.18 -26.49
N LYS A 532 -18.17 -23.13 -25.64
CA LYS A 532 -18.15 -23.73 -24.30
C LYS A 532 -18.19 -22.63 -23.24
N PRO A 533 -18.71 -22.90 -22.03
CA PRO A 533 -18.59 -21.95 -20.93
C PRO A 533 -17.13 -21.51 -20.75
N LEU A 534 -16.91 -20.19 -20.76
CA LEU A 534 -15.57 -19.59 -20.67
C LEU A 534 -15.42 -18.87 -19.31
N VAL A 535 -14.61 -19.45 -18.44
CA VAL A 535 -14.19 -18.86 -17.18
C VAL A 535 -12.82 -18.19 -17.38
N VAL A 536 -12.74 -16.91 -17.11
CA VAL A 536 -11.47 -16.17 -17.17
C VAL A 536 -10.98 -15.87 -15.75
N VAL A 537 -9.77 -16.28 -15.44
CA VAL A 537 -9.04 -15.95 -14.21
C VAL A 537 -7.97 -14.93 -14.58
N LEU A 538 -8.08 -13.74 -14.01
CA LEU A 538 -7.16 -12.63 -14.21
C LEU A 538 -6.11 -12.58 -13.11
N MET A 539 -4.84 -12.39 -13.49
CA MET A 539 -3.73 -12.17 -12.56
C MET A 539 -2.94 -10.94 -13.01
N ASN A 540 -3.08 -9.85 -12.30
CA ASN A 540 -2.48 -8.56 -12.64
C ASN A 540 -2.25 -7.72 -11.39
N GLY A 541 -1.47 -6.64 -11.54
CA GLY A 541 -1.09 -5.78 -10.43
C GLY A 541 -1.76 -4.41 -10.43
N ARG A 542 -2.79 -4.20 -11.27
CA ARG A 542 -3.49 -2.91 -11.43
C ARG A 542 -4.85 -3.09 -12.07
N PRO A 543 -5.81 -2.18 -11.91
CA PRO A 543 -7.02 -2.17 -12.72
C PRO A 543 -6.71 -2.06 -14.21
N LEU A 544 -7.30 -2.94 -15.01
CA LEU A 544 -7.19 -2.96 -16.45
C LEU A 544 -8.51 -2.52 -17.10
N CYS A 545 -8.45 -2.05 -18.36
CA CYS A 545 -9.61 -1.77 -19.20
C CYS A 545 -10.12 -3.09 -19.81
N LEU A 546 -11.06 -3.75 -19.14
CA LEU A 546 -11.50 -5.13 -19.42
C LEU A 546 -12.82 -5.24 -20.16
N GLU A 547 -13.35 -4.16 -20.76
CA GLU A 547 -14.69 -4.19 -21.40
C GLU A 547 -14.83 -5.34 -22.42
N LYS A 548 -13.77 -5.60 -23.19
CA LYS A 548 -13.77 -6.70 -24.17
C LYS A 548 -13.77 -8.06 -23.47
N VAL A 549 -12.94 -8.25 -22.46
CA VAL A 549 -12.85 -9.49 -21.69
C VAL A 549 -14.16 -9.79 -20.97
N ASP A 550 -14.79 -8.75 -20.37
CA ASP A 550 -16.08 -8.88 -19.73
C ASP A 550 -17.16 -9.39 -20.69
N LYS A 551 -17.19 -8.87 -21.94
CA LYS A 551 -18.15 -9.32 -22.96
C LYS A 551 -17.91 -10.77 -23.39
N GLN A 552 -16.68 -11.25 -23.35
CA GLN A 552 -16.29 -12.60 -23.82
C GLN A 552 -16.51 -13.67 -22.74
N ALA A 553 -16.24 -13.36 -21.48
CA ALA A 553 -16.28 -14.33 -20.38
C ALA A 553 -17.73 -14.61 -19.91
N ASP A 554 -18.03 -15.86 -19.59
CA ASP A 554 -19.23 -16.23 -18.84
C ASP A 554 -19.05 -16.00 -17.34
N ALA A 555 -17.85 -16.26 -16.83
CA ALA A 555 -17.43 -15.87 -15.49
C ALA A 555 -16.03 -15.23 -15.53
N LEU A 556 -15.85 -14.19 -14.71
CA LEU A 556 -14.60 -13.42 -14.60
C LEU A 556 -14.18 -13.31 -13.14
N LEU A 557 -13.02 -13.89 -12.82
CA LEU A 557 -12.44 -13.87 -11.47
C LEU A 557 -11.14 -13.06 -11.49
N GLU A 558 -11.12 -11.96 -10.75
CA GLU A 558 -9.89 -11.20 -10.48
C GLU A 558 -9.15 -11.85 -9.32
N ALA A 559 -8.04 -12.49 -9.61
CA ALA A 559 -7.21 -13.17 -8.62
C ALA A 559 -5.98 -12.35 -8.21
N TRP A 560 -5.69 -11.24 -8.90
CA TRP A 560 -4.50 -10.43 -8.69
C TRP A 560 -3.21 -11.28 -8.79
N PHE A 561 -2.21 -11.00 -7.95
CA PHE A 561 -1.07 -11.90 -7.75
C PHE A 561 -1.22 -12.61 -6.40
N PRO A 562 -1.65 -13.89 -6.40
CA PRO A 562 -2.07 -14.59 -5.16
C PRO A 562 -0.92 -15.13 -4.31
N GLY A 563 0.33 -15.09 -4.79
CA GLY A 563 1.49 -15.56 -4.06
C GLY A 563 1.67 -17.08 -4.04
N THR A 564 2.31 -17.58 -2.98
CA THR A 564 2.79 -18.98 -2.88
C THR A 564 1.67 -20.03 -3.03
N GLN A 565 0.46 -19.74 -2.53
CA GLN A 565 -0.68 -20.67 -2.56
C GLN A 565 -1.67 -20.42 -3.70
N CYS A 566 -1.21 -19.75 -4.76
CA CYS A 566 -2.00 -19.36 -5.93
C CYS A 566 -2.96 -20.46 -6.43
N GLY A 567 -2.43 -21.59 -6.82
CA GLY A 567 -3.23 -22.64 -7.47
C GLY A 567 -4.26 -23.29 -6.54
N ASN A 568 -3.92 -23.49 -5.27
CA ASN A 568 -4.85 -24.02 -4.29
C ASN A 568 -6.02 -23.05 -4.04
N ALA A 569 -5.73 -21.75 -3.90
CA ALA A 569 -6.73 -20.72 -3.68
C ALA A 569 -7.67 -20.55 -4.88
N VAL A 570 -7.11 -20.52 -6.11
CA VAL A 570 -7.91 -20.47 -7.35
C VAL A 570 -8.83 -21.69 -7.44
N ALA A 571 -8.31 -22.89 -7.18
CA ALA A 571 -9.12 -24.11 -7.21
C ALA A 571 -10.22 -24.12 -6.14
N ASP A 572 -9.98 -23.56 -4.94
CA ASP A 572 -11.01 -23.45 -3.88
C ASP A 572 -12.19 -22.62 -4.33
N ILE A 573 -11.93 -21.48 -4.99
CA ILE A 573 -12.97 -20.63 -5.56
C ILE A 573 -13.66 -21.34 -6.73
N LEU A 574 -12.93 -21.78 -7.74
CA LEU A 574 -13.52 -22.33 -8.96
C LEU A 574 -14.45 -23.51 -8.70
N PHE A 575 -14.17 -24.34 -7.71
CA PHE A 575 -14.94 -25.55 -7.40
C PHE A 575 -15.80 -25.45 -6.14
N GLY A 576 -15.99 -24.25 -5.59
CA GLY A 576 -16.96 -23.95 -4.55
C GLY A 576 -16.59 -24.46 -3.15
N ASP A 577 -15.30 -24.76 -2.87
CA ASP A 577 -14.85 -25.01 -1.50
C ASP A 577 -14.73 -23.71 -0.69
N ALA A 578 -14.68 -22.58 -1.37
CA ALA A 578 -14.82 -21.26 -0.80
C ALA A 578 -15.81 -20.43 -1.63
N VAL A 579 -16.58 -19.61 -0.95
CA VAL A 579 -17.53 -18.67 -1.55
C VAL A 579 -16.84 -17.32 -1.69
N PRO A 580 -16.80 -16.73 -2.90
CA PRO A 580 -16.18 -15.41 -3.09
C PRO A 580 -16.84 -14.35 -2.21
N ALA A 581 -16.01 -13.54 -1.55
CA ALA A 581 -16.43 -12.44 -0.70
C ALA A 581 -15.57 -11.19 -0.89
N GLY A 582 -14.49 -11.27 -1.68
CA GLY A 582 -13.61 -10.15 -1.97
C GLY A 582 -14.33 -9.01 -2.70
N LYS A 583 -13.97 -7.77 -2.35
CA LYS A 583 -14.52 -6.55 -2.98
C LYS A 583 -13.38 -5.64 -3.44
N LEU A 584 -13.53 -5.02 -4.61
CA LEU A 584 -12.53 -4.13 -5.19
C LEU A 584 -12.24 -2.93 -4.27
N THR A 585 -10.98 -2.58 -4.15
CA THR A 585 -10.51 -1.38 -3.42
C THR A 585 -10.01 -0.29 -4.37
N THR A 586 -10.25 -0.48 -5.65
CA THR A 586 -9.94 0.45 -6.73
C THR A 586 -10.93 0.27 -7.87
N SER A 587 -11.33 1.37 -8.49
CA SER A 587 -12.28 1.39 -9.61
C SER A 587 -11.62 0.90 -10.90
N PHE A 588 -12.29 0.05 -11.67
CA PHE A 588 -11.85 -0.39 -13.00
C PHE A 588 -12.44 0.53 -14.08
N PRO A 589 -11.60 1.23 -14.88
CA PRO A 589 -12.08 2.09 -15.94
C PRO A 589 -12.57 1.31 -17.16
N LEU A 590 -13.44 1.91 -17.97
CA LEU A 590 -13.78 1.41 -19.30
C LEU A 590 -12.68 1.73 -20.31
N SER A 591 -11.99 2.85 -20.13
CA SER A 591 -10.96 3.36 -21.03
C SER A 591 -9.88 4.10 -20.25
N GLU A 592 -8.64 4.04 -20.76
CA GLU A 592 -7.51 4.80 -20.24
C GLU A 592 -7.77 6.32 -20.23
N GLY A 593 -8.66 6.81 -21.12
CA GLY A 593 -9.05 8.22 -21.19
C GLY A 593 -9.84 8.73 -20.00
N GLN A 594 -10.42 7.84 -19.17
CA GLN A 594 -11.15 8.22 -17.96
C GLN A 594 -10.25 8.51 -16.76
N ILE A 595 -8.95 8.20 -16.85
CA ILE A 595 -8.01 8.28 -15.73
C ILE A 595 -7.54 9.75 -15.51
N PRO A 596 -7.48 10.23 -14.24
CA PRO A 596 -7.68 9.49 -12.99
C PRO A 596 -9.15 9.17 -12.73
N ASN A 597 -9.40 7.94 -12.24
CA ASN A 597 -10.75 7.41 -12.03
C ASN A 597 -10.88 6.83 -10.61
N TYR A 598 -11.81 7.36 -9.81
CA TYR A 598 -12.04 6.96 -8.42
C TYR A 598 -13.47 7.32 -8.00
N TYR A 599 -14.05 6.57 -7.06
CA TYR A 599 -15.45 6.67 -6.69
C TYR A 599 -15.85 7.98 -5.99
N ASN A 600 -14.92 8.60 -5.25
CA ASN A 600 -15.15 9.77 -4.39
C ASN A 600 -14.70 11.09 -5.04
N TYR A 601 -15.00 11.25 -6.32
CA TYR A 601 -14.70 12.48 -7.06
C TYR A 601 -15.51 13.68 -6.53
N LYS A 602 -14.96 14.88 -6.66
CA LYS A 602 -15.64 16.12 -6.24
C LYS A 602 -16.76 16.47 -7.20
N ARG A 603 -17.87 16.99 -6.64
CA ARG A 603 -19.04 17.42 -7.44
C ARG A 603 -18.66 18.49 -8.44
N SER A 604 -19.27 18.43 -9.60
CA SER A 604 -19.23 19.47 -10.64
C SER A 604 -20.52 20.29 -10.63
N GLY A 605 -20.44 21.56 -11.04
CA GLY A 605 -21.64 22.37 -11.28
C GLY A 605 -22.48 21.88 -12.47
N ARG A 606 -21.96 20.93 -13.26
CA ARG A 606 -22.64 20.28 -14.40
C ARG A 606 -22.45 18.77 -14.34
N PRO A 607 -23.13 18.07 -13.41
CA PRO A 607 -22.97 16.63 -13.23
C PRO A 607 -23.19 15.83 -14.52
N GLY A 608 -22.45 14.71 -14.67
CA GLY A 608 -22.44 13.91 -15.90
C GLY A 608 -23.73 13.15 -16.20
N ASP A 609 -24.59 12.96 -15.19
CA ASP A 609 -25.89 12.30 -15.25
C ASP A 609 -27.07 13.23 -15.64
N MET A 610 -26.84 14.53 -15.78
CA MET A 610 -27.87 15.45 -16.19
C MET A 610 -28.29 15.24 -17.66
N PRO A 611 -29.58 15.44 -18.01
CA PRO A 611 -30.11 15.08 -19.33
C PRO A 611 -29.71 16.02 -20.47
N HIS A 612 -28.88 17.03 -20.26
CA HIS A 612 -28.44 17.97 -21.30
C HIS A 612 -26.97 17.76 -21.70
N SER A 613 -26.56 18.32 -22.85
CA SER A 613 -25.25 18.07 -23.45
C SER A 613 -24.06 18.73 -22.74
N SER A 614 -24.29 19.81 -21.98
CA SER A 614 -23.22 20.58 -21.31
C SER A 614 -22.91 20.03 -19.91
N THR A 615 -22.38 18.82 -19.84
CA THR A 615 -22.08 18.09 -18.60
C THR A 615 -20.63 17.61 -18.55
N VAL A 616 -20.14 17.28 -17.35
CA VAL A 616 -18.78 16.71 -17.15
C VAL A 616 -18.77 15.25 -17.59
N ARG A 617 -18.48 14.98 -18.86
CA ARG A 617 -18.39 13.63 -19.43
C ARG A 617 -17.50 13.59 -20.66
N HIS A 618 -17.00 12.43 -21.02
CA HIS A 618 -16.46 12.15 -22.34
C HIS A 618 -17.62 11.94 -23.33
N ILE A 619 -17.42 12.23 -24.59
CA ILE A 619 -18.45 12.10 -25.64
C ILE A 619 -18.54 10.67 -26.19
N ASP A 620 -17.50 9.89 -26.03
CA ASP A 620 -17.24 8.58 -26.65
C ASP A 620 -17.18 7.42 -25.67
N VAL A 621 -17.18 7.70 -24.37
CA VAL A 621 -17.17 6.69 -23.30
C VAL A 621 -18.25 7.01 -22.29
N PRO A 622 -19.06 6.04 -21.84
CA PRO A 622 -20.07 6.22 -20.80
C PRO A 622 -19.45 6.77 -19.50
N ASN A 623 -20.19 7.65 -18.80
CA ASN A 623 -19.75 8.23 -17.53
C ASN A 623 -19.99 7.28 -16.36
N ARG A 624 -19.35 6.10 -16.41
CA ARG A 624 -19.39 5.06 -15.37
C ARG A 624 -18.09 4.25 -15.38
N ASN A 625 -17.83 3.55 -14.31
CA ASN A 625 -16.79 2.53 -14.25
C ASN A 625 -17.25 1.23 -14.93
N LEU A 626 -16.31 0.40 -15.35
CA LEU A 626 -16.59 -0.99 -15.69
C LEU A 626 -17.01 -1.74 -14.42
N TYR A 627 -16.17 -1.64 -13.37
CA TYR A 627 -16.47 -2.12 -12.03
C TYR A 627 -16.14 -1.03 -11.00
N PRO A 628 -17.08 -0.64 -10.15
CA PRO A 628 -16.86 0.44 -9.20
C PRO A 628 -16.07 -0.03 -7.95
N PHE A 629 -15.58 0.91 -7.18
CA PHE A 629 -15.05 0.66 -5.85
C PHE A 629 -16.05 -0.09 -4.96
N GLY A 630 -15.58 -1.05 -4.19
CA GLY A 630 -16.40 -1.89 -3.32
C GLY A 630 -17.15 -3.02 -4.02
N TYR A 631 -17.05 -3.14 -5.35
CA TYR A 631 -17.75 -4.16 -6.14
C TYR A 631 -17.13 -5.54 -5.98
N GLY A 632 -17.96 -6.56 -5.96
CA GLY A 632 -17.61 -7.97 -6.00
C GLY A 632 -18.87 -8.83 -5.80
N LEU A 633 -19.00 -9.87 -6.62
CA LEU A 633 -20.07 -10.85 -6.55
C LEU A 633 -19.75 -12.00 -5.60
N SER A 634 -20.76 -12.75 -5.23
CA SER A 634 -20.67 -13.99 -4.46
C SER A 634 -21.42 -15.12 -5.17
N TYR A 635 -21.28 -16.35 -4.69
CA TYR A 635 -22.14 -17.47 -5.12
C TYR A 635 -23.52 -17.43 -4.45
N THR A 636 -23.65 -16.64 -3.40
CA THR A 636 -24.92 -16.34 -2.76
C THR A 636 -25.39 -14.91 -3.09
N LYS A 637 -26.56 -14.51 -2.59
CA LYS A 637 -27.13 -13.18 -2.78
C LYS A 637 -27.49 -12.57 -1.44
N PHE A 638 -27.25 -11.29 -1.30
CA PHE A 638 -27.60 -10.54 -0.11
C PHE A 638 -28.64 -9.46 -0.46
N SER A 639 -29.62 -9.29 0.41
CA SER A 639 -30.59 -8.18 0.35
C SER A 639 -30.43 -7.29 1.56
N TYR A 640 -30.51 -5.99 1.34
CA TYR A 640 -30.37 -4.98 2.38
C TYR A 640 -31.76 -4.44 2.75
N GLY A 641 -32.09 -4.43 4.03
CA GLY A 641 -33.24 -3.76 4.61
C GLY A 641 -33.06 -2.24 4.62
N GLU A 642 -34.07 -1.50 5.04
CA GLU A 642 -34.00 -0.04 5.14
C GLU A 642 -32.97 0.42 6.18
N ILE A 643 -32.29 1.54 5.90
CA ILE A 643 -31.36 2.17 6.84
C ILE A 643 -32.15 2.67 8.05
N GLN A 644 -31.76 2.21 9.22
CA GLN A 644 -32.29 2.64 10.50
C GLN A 644 -31.30 3.59 11.17
N CYS A 645 -31.65 4.87 11.23
CA CYS A 645 -30.94 5.89 12.00
C CYS A 645 -31.90 7.00 12.39
N ALA A 646 -31.51 7.79 13.39
CA ALA A 646 -32.23 9.02 13.74
C ALA A 646 -32.11 10.05 12.59
N ASN A 647 -33.09 10.95 12.49
CA ASN A 647 -33.05 12.03 11.50
C ASN A 647 -32.06 13.14 11.88
N GLU A 648 -31.53 13.11 13.09
CA GLU A 648 -30.56 14.07 13.62
C GLU A 648 -29.47 13.35 14.41
N PHE A 649 -28.26 13.89 14.38
CA PHE A 649 -27.19 13.46 15.27
C PHE A 649 -27.51 13.80 16.72
N ASN A 650 -27.04 12.97 17.64
CA ASN A 650 -27.13 13.23 19.05
C ASN A 650 -26.34 14.50 19.44
N VAL A 651 -26.62 15.05 20.64
CA VAL A 651 -25.95 16.25 21.15
C VAL A 651 -24.42 16.07 21.28
N ASP A 652 -23.97 14.84 21.50
CA ASP A 652 -22.54 14.48 21.57
C ASP A 652 -21.88 14.30 20.18
N GLY A 653 -22.61 14.59 19.09
CA GLY A 653 -22.14 14.44 17.71
C GLY A 653 -22.16 13.01 17.19
N THR A 654 -22.80 12.06 17.85
CA THR A 654 -22.90 10.68 17.38
C THR A 654 -24.21 10.39 16.62
N LEU A 655 -24.15 9.53 15.63
CA LEU A 655 -25.30 8.95 14.92
C LEU A 655 -25.13 7.44 14.84
N GLN A 656 -26.07 6.70 15.41
CA GLN A 656 -26.13 5.24 15.22
C GLN A 656 -26.82 4.94 13.90
N VAL A 657 -26.21 4.11 13.07
CA VAL A 657 -26.72 3.67 11.78
C VAL A 657 -26.75 2.16 11.78
N SER A 658 -27.88 1.56 11.43
CA SER A 658 -27.97 0.11 11.31
C SER A 658 -28.74 -0.30 10.06
N VAL A 659 -28.47 -1.50 9.59
CA VAL A 659 -29.14 -2.15 8.46
C VAL A 659 -29.23 -3.65 8.72
N ASP A 660 -30.35 -4.25 8.37
CA ASP A 660 -30.50 -5.69 8.36
C ASP A 660 -30.08 -6.24 6.98
N VAL A 661 -29.16 -7.23 6.98
CA VAL A 661 -28.68 -7.86 5.75
C VAL A 661 -29.07 -9.34 5.78
N THR A 662 -29.81 -9.77 4.77
CA THR A 662 -30.34 -11.12 4.63
C THR A 662 -29.63 -11.87 3.52
N ASN A 663 -29.14 -13.08 3.80
CA ASN A 663 -28.65 -13.98 2.76
C ASN A 663 -29.82 -14.69 2.10
N THR A 664 -30.21 -14.24 0.91
CA THR A 664 -31.32 -14.77 0.13
C THR A 664 -30.92 -15.83 -0.90
N GLY A 665 -29.61 -16.16 -0.96
CA GLY A 665 -29.08 -17.08 -1.95
C GLY A 665 -28.97 -18.53 -1.46
N GLY A 666 -28.17 -19.31 -2.18
CA GLY A 666 -28.05 -20.76 -2.01
C GLY A 666 -26.92 -21.25 -1.12
N TYR A 667 -25.98 -20.39 -0.73
CA TYR A 667 -24.77 -20.73 0.02
C TYR A 667 -24.66 -19.86 1.28
N ASP A 668 -24.03 -20.39 2.32
CA ASP A 668 -23.50 -19.54 3.38
C ASP A 668 -22.43 -18.63 2.81
N GLY A 669 -22.35 -17.38 3.28
CA GLY A 669 -21.39 -16.44 2.72
C GLY A 669 -21.05 -15.27 3.62
N GLU A 670 -19.96 -14.59 3.30
CA GLU A 670 -19.57 -13.34 3.92
C GLU A 670 -19.99 -12.17 3.03
N GLU A 671 -20.52 -11.11 3.64
CA GLU A 671 -20.80 -9.83 2.98
C GLU A 671 -19.98 -8.72 3.60
N ILE A 672 -19.53 -7.79 2.77
CA ILE A 672 -18.84 -6.57 3.19
C ILE A 672 -19.82 -5.41 3.08
N VAL A 673 -20.43 -5.08 4.21
CA VAL A 673 -21.39 -3.98 4.32
C VAL A 673 -20.62 -2.66 4.41
N GLN A 674 -20.86 -1.74 3.50
CA GLN A 674 -20.13 -0.49 3.31
C GLN A 674 -21.02 0.70 3.67
N LEU A 675 -20.50 1.61 4.50
CA LEU A 675 -21.16 2.85 4.93
C LEU A 675 -20.46 4.04 4.28
N TYR A 676 -21.21 4.80 3.51
CA TYR A 676 -20.76 6.04 2.89
C TYR A 676 -21.54 7.23 3.41
N VAL A 677 -20.94 8.41 3.33
CA VAL A 677 -21.58 9.67 3.68
C VAL A 677 -21.30 10.71 2.61
N ALA A 678 -22.31 11.50 2.26
CA ALA A 678 -22.17 12.69 1.44
C ALA A 678 -22.67 13.92 2.20
N ASP A 679 -21.83 14.92 2.32
CA ASP A 679 -22.23 16.25 2.75
C ASP A 679 -23.00 16.93 1.60
N LYS A 680 -24.24 17.35 1.84
CA LYS A 680 -25.10 17.92 0.78
C LYS A 680 -24.70 19.34 0.44
N HIS A 681 -24.28 20.13 1.45
CA HIS A 681 -23.97 21.55 1.33
C HIS A 681 -22.88 21.93 2.31
N ALA A 682 -21.73 22.35 1.83
CA ALA A 682 -20.57 22.79 2.61
C ALA A 682 -19.96 24.04 1.99
N SER A 683 -19.11 24.75 2.75
CA SER A 683 -18.34 25.91 2.27
C SER A 683 -17.31 25.54 1.20
N MET A 684 -16.94 24.26 1.09
CA MET A 684 -16.05 23.71 0.08
C MET A 684 -16.77 22.63 -0.74
N VAL A 685 -16.38 22.47 -2.02
CA VAL A 685 -16.89 21.36 -2.84
C VAL A 685 -16.49 20.02 -2.25
N ARG A 686 -17.47 19.26 -1.78
CA ARG A 686 -17.25 17.94 -1.18
C ARG A 686 -17.35 16.81 -2.21
N PRO A 687 -16.70 15.65 -1.94
CA PRO A 687 -16.89 14.44 -2.74
C PRO A 687 -18.37 14.04 -2.82
N VAL A 688 -18.74 13.37 -3.92
CA VAL A 688 -20.11 12.84 -4.11
C VAL A 688 -20.50 11.86 -3.02
N LYS A 689 -19.54 11.15 -2.45
CA LYS A 689 -19.65 10.27 -1.29
C LYS A 689 -18.25 9.91 -0.78
N GLU A 690 -18.14 9.54 0.49
CA GLU A 690 -16.90 9.11 1.14
C GLU A 690 -17.18 7.88 2.01
N LEU A 691 -16.37 6.85 1.93
CA LEU A 691 -16.42 5.71 2.85
C LEU A 691 -16.11 6.17 4.27
N LYS A 692 -16.97 5.84 5.22
CA LYS A 692 -16.83 6.17 6.65
C LYS A 692 -16.96 4.96 7.57
N GLY A 693 -17.27 3.79 7.01
CA GLY A 693 -17.34 2.55 7.75
C GLY A 693 -17.48 1.33 6.85
N PHE A 694 -17.05 0.19 7.34
CA PHE A 694 -17.31 -1.11 6.72
C PHE A 694 -17.31 -2.21 7.78
N LYS A 695 -18.06 -3.28 7.51
CA LYS A 695 -18.03 -4.51 8.31
C LYS A 695 -18.14 -5.72 7.41
N LYS A 696 -17.26 -6.67 7.62
CA LYS A 696 -17.33 -7.99 7.02
C LYS A 696 -18.11 -8.90 7.98
N VAL A 697 -19.21 -9.47 7.51
CA VAL A 697 -20.11 -10.28 8.31
C VAL A 697 -20.41 -11.61 7.63
N PHE A 698 -20.33 -12.71 8.38
CA PHE A 698 -20.75 -14.03 7.92
C PHE A 698 -22.27 -14.18 8.13
N ILE A 699 -22.97 -14.55 7.07
CA ILE A 699 -24.43 -14.70 7.07
C ILE A 699 -24.78 -16.07 6.53
N PRO A 700 -25.26 -17.02 7.37
CA PRO A 700 -25.76 -18.30 6.91
C PRO A 700 -26.91 -18.14 5.90
N LYS A 701 -27.07 -19.11 5.02
CA LYS A 701 -28.17 -19.17 4.05
C LYS A 701 -29.52 -19.01 4.73
N GLY A 702 -30.33 -18.06 4.28
CA GLY A 702 -31.67 -17.76 4.78
C GLY A 702 -31.70 -16.93 6.05
N GLU A 703 -30.56 -16.64 6.66
CA GLU A 703 -30.45 -15.84 7.89
C GLU A 703 -30.31 -14.35 7.61
N THR A 704 -30.70 -13.56 8.63
CA THR A 704 -30.54 -12.10 8.64
C THR A 704 -29.62 -11.70 9.78
N VAL A 705 -28.68 -10.81 9.49
CA VAL A 705 -27.77 -10.22 10.48
C VAL A 705 -27.93 -8.72 10.49
N ARG A 706 -28.09 -8.14 11.68
CA ARG A 706 -28.08 -6.69 11.88
C ARG A 706 -26.65 -6.18 11.91
N VAL A 707 -26.36 -5.17 11.12
CA VAL A 707 -25.04 -4.52 11.03
C VAL A 707 -25.17 -3.08 11.51
N ASP A 708 -24.43 -2.75 12.56
CA ASP A 708 -24.46 -1.45 13.22
C ASP A 708 -23.18 -0.66 12.96
N PHE A 709 -23.31 0.65 12.75
CA PHE A 709 -22.22 1.61 12.63
C PHE A 709 -22.46 2.78 13.58
N THR A 710 -21.37 3.40 14.02
CA THR A 710 -21.40 4.68 14.74
C THR A 710 -20.64 5.72 13.93
N LEU A 711 -21.34 6.76 13.49
CA LEU A 711 -20.73 7.94 12.87
C LEU A 711 -20.55 9.01 13.95
N ASN A 712 -19.38 9.68 13.91
CA ASN A 712 -19.16 10.88 14.69
C ASN A 712 -19.13 12.07 13.74
N ALA A 713 -19.77 13.17 14.10
CA ALA A 713 -19.80 14.38 13.29
C ALA A 713 -18.38 14.86 12.94
N ARG A 714 -17.42 14.70 13.88
CA ARG A 714 -16.00 15.03 13.64
C ARG A 714 -15.36 14.24 12.49
N ASP A 715 -15.80 13.00 12.24
CA ASP A 715 -15.29 12.16 11.13
C ASP A 715 -15.83 12.65 9.76
N LEU A 716 -16.81 13.59 9.77
CA LEU A 716 -17.40 14.21 8.59
C LEU A 716 -16.77 15.57 8.26
N GLY A 717 -15.81 16.02 9.06
CA GLY A 717 -15.10 17.28 8.84
C GLY A 717 -14.21 17.27 7.61
N PHE A 718 -13.84 18.47 7.20
CA PHE A 718 -12.99 18.71 6.04
C PHE A 718 -12.07 19.93 6.25
N TRP A 719 -11.11 20.11 5.36
CA TRP A 719 -10.22 21.27 5.38
C TRP A 719 -10.80 22.40 4.55
N ASN A 720 -11.10 23.52 5.20
CA ASN A 720 -11.61 24.71 4.54
C ASN A 720 -10.51 25.47 3.77
N ASN A 721 -10.88 26.59 3.15
CA ASN A 721 -9.95 27.39 2.34
C ASN A 721 -8.82 28.03 3.17
N GLU A 722 -9.01 28.22 4.47
CA GLU A 722 -8.02 28.71 5.42
C GLU A 722 -7.15 27.58 6.02
N MET A 723 -7.28 26.35 5.52
CA MET A 723 -6.61 25.15 6.03
C MET A 723 -6.91 24.90 7.52
N GLN A 724 -8.16 25.10 7.90
CA GLN A 724 -8.71 24.71 9.20
C GLN A 724 -9.59 23.47 9.02
N TYR A 725 -9.48 22.49 9.93
CA TYR A 725 -10.37 21.35 9.94
C TYR A 725 -11.68 21.73 10.62
N VAL A 726 -12.75 21.72 9.84
CA VAL A 726 -14.08 22.18 10.30
C VAL A 726 -15.12 21.08 10.11
N VAL A 727 -16.15 21.10 10.96
CA VAL A 727 -17.38 20.32 10.80
C VAL A 727 -18.52 21.31 10.74
N GLU A 728 -19.14 21.46 9.57
CA GLU A 728 -20.21 22.42 9.36
C GLU A 728 -21.58 21.80 9.64
N PRO A 729 -22.50 22.55 10.28
CA PRO A 729 -23.88 22.12 10.39
C PRO A 729 -24.52 21.94 9.00
N GLY A 730 -25.32 20.87 8.82
CA GLY A 730 -25.90 20.61 7.51
C GLY A 730 -26.65 19.29 7.44
N ILE A 731 -27.06 18.96 6.21
CA ILE A 731 -27.72 17.70 5.88
C ILE A 731 -26.67 16.75 5.29
N PHE A 732 -26.56 15.57 5.87
CA PHE A 732 -25.72 14.49 5.41
C PHE A 732 -26.57 13.36 4.82
N GLU A 733 -26.23 12.90 3.62
CA GLU A 733 -26.81 11.70 3.05
C GLU A 733 -26.03 10.48 3.54
N ILE A 734 -26.66 9.65 4.34
CA ILE A 734 -26.13 8.39 4.87
C ILE A 734 -26.47 7.29 3.88
N MET A 735 -25.47 6.54 3.42
CA MET A 735 -25.63 5.53 2.40
C MET A 735 -25.04 4.21 2.87
N VAL A 736 -25.78 3.11 2.72
CA VAL A 736 -25.30 1.77 3.07
C VAL A 736 -25.58 0.82 1.93
N GLY A 737 -24.62 -0.04 1.59
CA GLY A 737 -24.79 -1.03 0.55
C GLY A 737 -23.61 -1.94 0.32
N SER A 738 -23.65 -2.63 -0.82
CA SER A 738 -22.69 -3.67 -1.21
C SER A 738 -21.48 -3.14 -1.98
N SER A 739 -21.59 -1.91 -2.51
CA SER A 739 -20.52 -1.22 -3.25
C SER A 739 -20.78 0.28 -3.27
N SER A 740 -19.85 1.07 -3.84
CA SER A 740 -20.05 2.52 -4.00
C SER A 740 -21.20 2.93 -4.94
N GLU A 741 -21.75 2.00 -5.71
CA GLU A 741 -22.86 2.27 -6.66
C GLU A 741 -24.16 1.54 -6.31
N ASP A 742 -24.12 0.51 -5.48
CA ASP A 742 -25.29 -0.21 -4.98
C ASP A 742 -25.57 0.19 -3.54
N LEU A 743 -26.37 1.25 -3.35
CA LEU A 743 -26.53 1.96 -2.07
C LEU A 743 -27.99 2.32 -1.80
N GLN A 744 -28.45 2.01 -0.61
CA GLN A 744 -29.62 2.66 -0.02
C GLN A 744 -29.23 3.99 0.62
N LYS A 745 -30.17 4.92 0.78
CA LYS A 745 -29.91 6.30 1.19
C LYS A 745 -30.92 6.77 2.23
N LYS A 746 -30.43 7.54 3.21
CA LYS A 746 -31.24 8.24 4.21
C LYS A 746 -30.56 9.53 4.62
N GLU A 747 -31.32 10.58 4.89
CA GLU A 747 -30.76 11.86 5.35
C GLU A 747 -30.75 11.96 6.88
N ALA A 748 -29.70 12.60 7.40
CA ALA A 748 -29.58 12.98 8.80
C ALA A 748 -28.98 14.39 8.94
N ILE A 749 -29.41 15.13 9.95
CA ILE A 749 -29.02 16.53 10.16
C ILE A 749 -28.01 16.62 11.31
N TRP A 750 -26.90 17.28 11.06
CA TRP A 750 -26.00 17.77 12.11
C TRP A 750 -26.26 19.25 12.37
N LYS A 751 -26.57 19.63 13.63
CA LYS A 751 -26.92 21.01 14.00
C LYS A 751 -25.73 21.84 14.49
N GLY A 752 -24.54 21.25 14.54
CA GLY A 752 -23.34 21.86 15.11
C GLY A 752 -23.23 21.66 16.62
N ASP A 753 -22.05 21.94 17.15
CA ASP A 753 -21.81 22.02 18.60
C ASP A 753 -22.58 23.25 19.16
N LYS A 754 -23.27 23.10 20.30
CA LYS A 754 -23.99 24.19 20.96
C LYS A 754 -23.05 25.16 21.68
#